data_c8fcf728f64e9a4172bbe9ed08ab5cc8
#
_entry.id   c8fcf728f64e9a4172bbe9ed08ab5cc8
#
_cell.length_a   1.000
_cell.length_b   1.000
_cell.length_c   1.000
_cell.angle_alpha   90.00
_cell.angle_beta   90.00
_cell.angle_gamma   90.00
#
_symmetry.space_group_name_H-M   'P 1'
#
loop_
_entity.id
_entity.type
_entity.pdbx_description
1 polymer ?
#
loop_
_entity_poly.entity_id
_entity_poly.type
_entity_poly.pdbx_seq_one_letter_code
_entity_poly.pdbx_strand_id
1 'polypeptide(L)'
;MAENEILQSTAVAAENEYDASEIQVLEGLEAVRKRPGMYIGSTSASGLHHLVYEIVDNSIDEALAGYCTEILVQINADGTVTVVDNGRGIPVDIQAQTGKPALEVVYTVLHAGGKFGGGGYKVSGGLHGVGGSVVNALSEWMEVQVHRDGHIYEMKFARGHVTQEMTIIGETDHTGTTVSFKPDPEMFEDTVYQYDTLHTRMREEAFLNAGLRIRTVDLRPGQEREDNMCYEGGIREFVSWLNKSKTLLHENVIYVAGQKEDSMAEVAMQYNDGYSEMILSFANNVHTPEGGMHEEGFKRALTTVLNNYGHKYKMLKEDEKVSGEDCREGLTCVISVKLTEAQFEGQTKAKLGNSEMRTLVNNIMTEKLDTFLEENPQVGRMILDKALTASRAREAAKKARESVRRKTGLESGQMPDKLQDCNERDPSLCELYIVEGDSAAGSAIDGRDSRFQAILAMWGKMLNVEKARADKIYGNDKLYPLVLGLGAGIGEEFDINKLRYHKIIIMSDADVDGAHIRTLLLTFFFRYMRPLIERGYVYSAVPPLYKLTRGKQQRVAYSDEERDKVSAEMRGDNPNVKVEISRFKGLGEMDAHELWETTMDPEKRTLRRITLEDAVAADQIFTILMGEAVEPRKEWIERNAQYAVNLDY
;
A
#
# COMPACT_ATOMS: atom_id res chain seq x y z
N MET A 1 -20.17 -40.90 -25.34
CA MET A 1 -20.51 -39.99 -26.45
C MET A 1 -20.32 -38.53 -26.04
N ALA A 2 -20.50 -38.13 -24.82
CA ALA A 2 -20.28 -36.75 -24.35
C ALA A 2 -18.80 -36.32 -24.27
N GLU A 3 -17.88 -37.24 -23.96
CA GLU A 3 -16.43 -36.92 -23.92
C GLU A 3 -15.80 -36.68 -25.32
N ASN A 4 -16.37 -37.24 -26.38
CA ASN A 4 -15.90 -36.98 -27.73
C ASN A 4 -16.40 -35.65 -28.33
N GLU A 5 -17.51 -35.08 -27.81
CA GLU A 5 -17.97 -33.76 -28.25
C GLU A 5 -17.20 -32.60 -27.61
N ILE A 6 -16.72 -32.77 -26.34
CA ILE A 6 -15.88 -31.76 -25.69
C ILE A 6 -14.46 -31.71 -26.34
N LEU A 7 -13.92 -32.83 -26.74
CA LEU A 7 -12.64 -32.88 -27.47
C LEU A 7 -12.74 -32.32 -28.88
N GLN A 8 -13.90 -32.42 -29.53
CA GLN A 8 -14.11 -31.80 -30.83
C GLN A 8 -14.35 -30.28 -30.77
N SER A 9 -14.94 -29.77 -29.69
CA SER A 9 -15.11 -28.31 -29.53
C SER A 9 -13.80 -27.57 -29.17
N THR A 10 -12.84 -28.24 -28.54
CA THR A 10 -11.49 -27.69 -28.31
C THR A 10 -10.57 -27.82 -29.52
N ALA A 11 -10.85 -28.75 -30.47
CA ALA A 11 -10.06 -28.91 -31.67
C ALA A 11 -10.42 -27.97 -32.83
N VAL A 12 -11.60 -27.32 -32.78
CA VAL A 12 -12.03 -26.34 -33.81
C VAL A 12 -11.45 -24.94 -33.56
N ALA A 13 -10.82 -24.68 -32.41
CA ALA A 13 -10.11 -23.41 -32.11
C ALA A 13 -8.64 -23.38 -32.58
N ALA A 14 -8.16 -24.40 -33.31
CA ALA A 14 -6.74 -24.57 -33.68
C ALA A 14 -6.47 -24.43 -35.20
N GLU A 15 -7.32 -23.74 -35.95
CA GLU A 15 -7.07 -23.48 -37.40
C GLU A 15 -6.79 -22.01 -37.72
N ASN A 16 -6.37 -21.18 -36.76
CA ASN A 16 -5.61 -19.99 -37.11
C ASN A 16 -4.12 -20.35 -37.01
N GLU A 17 -3.49 -20.60 -38.17
CA GLU A 17 -2.04 -20.71 -38.26
C GLU A 17 -1.45 -19.40 -37.72
N TYR A 18 -0.76 -19.48 -36.54
CA TYR A 18 -0.03 -18.35 -35.99
C TYR A 18 1.15 -18.07 -36.94
N ASP A 19 0.97 -17.06 -37.77
CA ASP A 19 1.95 -16.64 -38.75
C ASP A 19 2.47 -15.20 -38.48
N ALA A 20 3.35 -14.72 -39.32
CA ALA A 20 3.95 -13.40 -39.17
C ALA A 20 2.92 -12.24 -39.26
N SER A 21 1.75 -12.47 -39.82
CA SER A 21 0.67 -11.46 -39.90
C SER A 21 -0.03 -11.24 -38.56
N GLU A 22 0.05 -12.19 -37.63
CA GLU A 22 -0.45 -12.09 -36.26
C GLU A 22 0.48 -11.24 -35.35
N ILE A 23 1.73 -11.01 -35.78
CA ILE A 23 2.70 -10.21 -35.05
C ILE A 23 2.42 -8.72 -35.30
N GLN A 24 1.79 -8.06 -34.33
CA GLN A 24 1.57 -6.61 -34.38
C GLN A 24 2.78 -5.86 -33.81
N VAL A 25 3.37 -5.00 -34.60
CA VAL A 25 4.37 -4.04 -34.16
C VAL A 25 3.63 -2.76 -33.73
N LEU A 26 3.75 -2.40 -32.46
CA LEU A 26 3.18 -1.16 -31.91
C LEU A 26 4.28 -0.12 -31.89
N GLU A 27 4.05 1.00 -32.55
CA GLU A 27 4.98 2.12 -32.59
C GLU A 27 4.50 3.28 -31.70
N GLY A 28 5.48 3.96 -31.06
CA GLY A 28 5.22 5.20 -30.32
C GLY A 28 4.25 5.02 -29.14
N LEU A 29 3.38 6.01 -28.95
CA LEU A 29 2.47 6.10 -27.82
C LEU A 29 1.22 5.20 -27.93
N GLU A 30 0.97 4.59 -29.09
CA GLU A 30 -0.10 3.59 -29.25
C GLU A 30 0.17 2.34 -28.38
N ALA A 31 1.45 1.97 -28.19
CA ALA A 31 1.85 0.88 -27.32
C ALA A 31 1.39 1.12 -25.87
N VAL A 32 1.51 2.37 -25.39
CA VAL A 32 1.07 2.78 -24.05
C VAL A 32 -0.44 2.63 -23.92
N ARG A 33 -1.21 3.11 -24.86
CA ARG A 33 -2.68 3.01 -24.84
C ARG A 33 -3.20 1.58 -24.92
N LYS A 34 -2.51 0.69 -25.68
CA LYS A 34 -2.88 -0.72 -25.77
C LYS A 34 -2.51 -1.54 -24.52
N ARG A 35 -1.45 -1.15 -23.82
CA ARG A 35 -0.93 -1.88 -22.65
C ARG A 35 -0.55 -0.91 -21.50
N PRO A 36 -1.50 -0.11 -20.99
CA PRO A 36 -1.20 0.91 -19.97
C PRO A 36 -0.60 0.31 -18.70
N GLY A 37 -1.05 -0.88 -18.29
CA GLY A 37 -0.52 -1.58 -17.11
C GLY A 37 0.98 -1.85 -17.13
N MET A 38 1.62 -1.90 -18.31
CA MET A 38 3.09 -2.04 -18.41
C MET A 38 3.83 -0.77 -17.95
N TYR A 39 3.20 0.40 -17.99
CA TYR A 39 3.80 1.70 -17.72
C TYR A 39 3.36 2.29 -16.38
N ILE A 40 2.09 2.12 -16.01
CA ILE A 40 1.49 2.67 -14.78
C ILE A 40 1.01 1.61 -13.79
N GLY A 41 1.32 0.32 -14.04
CA GLY A 41 0.99 -0.80 -13.17
C GLY A 41 -0.46 -1.28 -13.28
N SER A 42 -1.45 -0.39 -13.33
CA SER A 42 -2.87 -0.73 -13.47
C SER A 42 -3.66 0.43 -14.09
N THR A 43 -4.92 0.19 -14.44
CA THR A 43 -5.89 1.22 -14.87
C THR A 43 -6.91 1.57 -13.80
N SER A 44 -6.71 1.07 -12.59
CA SER A 44 -7.50 1.41 -11.39
C SER A 44 -7.10 2.77 -10.81
N ALA A 45 -7.68 3.16 -9.68
CA ALA A 45 -7.33 4.38 -8.95
C ALA A 45 -5.82 4.55 -8.71
N SER A 46 -5.08 3.46 -8.45
CA SER A 46 -3.63 3.51 -8.26
C SER A 46 -2.89 3.99 -9.52
N GLY A 47 -3.23 3.45 -10.69
CA GLY A 47 -2.64 3.89 -11.95
C GLY A 47 -3.05 5.31 -12.33
N LEU A 48 -4.27 5.73 -11.97
CA LEU A 48 -4.72 7.11 -12.15
C LEU A 48 -3.84 8.10 -11.37
N HIS A 49 -3.59 7.84 -10.09
CA HIS A 49 -2.72 8.69 -9.26
C HIS A 49 -1.27 8.67 -9.74
N HIS A 50 -0.82 7.57 -10.34
CA HIS A 50 0.53 7.45 -10.91
C HIS A 50 0.82 8.48 -12.01
N LEU A 51 -0.20 8.91 -12.77
CA LEU A 51 -0.04 9.99 -13.75
C LEU A 51 0.44 11.28 -13.09
N VAL A 52 -0.10 11.62 -11.92
CA VAL A 52 0.32 12.81 -11.16
C VAL A 52 1.75 12.63 -10.66
N TYR A 53 2.08 11.44 -10.15
CA TYR A 53 3.43 11.15 -9.65
C TYR A 53 4.49 11.32 -10.73
N GLU A 54 4.26 10.84 -11.95
CA GLU A 54 5.21 10.98 -13.06
C GLU A 54 5.48 12.46 -13.44
N ILE A 55 4.49 13.33 -13.34
CA ILE A 55 4.70 14.78 -13.57
C ILE A 55 5.43 15.41 -12.38
N VAL A 56 5.03 15.11 -11.15
CA VAL A 56 5.67 15.63 -9.94
C VAL A 56 7.13 15.17 -9.84
N ASP A 57 7.42 13.91 -10.16
CA ASP A 57 8.79 13.36 -10.16
C ASP A 57 9.74 14.18 -11.08
N ASN A 58 9.22 14.75 -12.18
CA ASN A 58 10.02 15.64 -13.01
C ASN A 58 10.35 16.96 -12.30
N SER A 59 9.42 17.52 -11.55
CA SER A 59 9.64 18.72 -10.73
C SER A 59 10.57 18.43 -9.54
N ILE A 60 10.46 17.24 -8.93
CA ILE A 60 11.39 16.77 -7.90
C ILE A 60 12.82 16.60 -8.44
N ASP A 61 12.98 16.10 -9.66
CA ASP A 61 14.29 16.00 -10.30
C ASP A 61 14.94 17.39 -10.51
N GLU A 62 14.14 18.42 -10.81
CA GLU A 62 14.61 19.83 -10.80
C GLU A 62 15.03 20.30 -9.40
N ALA A 63 14.31 19.87 -8.35
CA ALA A 63 14.67 20.17 -6.96
C ALA A 63 15.95 19.44 -6.54
N LEU A 64 16.12 18.17 -6.90
CA LEU A 64 17.36 17.41 -6.68
C LEU A 64 18.57 18.01 -7.41
N ALA A 65 18.34 18.62 -8.57
CA ALA A 65 19.36 19.35 -9.31
C ALA A 65 19.63 20.75 -8.73
N GLY A 66 18.86 21.20 -7.71
CA GLY A 66 19.03 22.48 -7.02
C GLY A 66 18.36 23.68 -7.69
N TYR A 67 17.46 23.46 -8.64
CA TYR A 67 16.82 24.52 -9.40
C TYR A 67 15.36 24.79 -9.06
N CYS A 68 14.69 23.85 -8.39
CA CYS A 68 13.30 24.00 -7.96
C CYS A 68 13.20 24.10 -6.44
N THR A 69 12.42 25.06 -5.94
CA THR A 69 12.18 25.29 -4.51
C THR A 69 10.70 25.24 -4.13
N GLU A 70 9.81 25.27 -5.14
CA GLU A 70 8.37 25.26 -4.91
C GLU A 70 7.64 24.43 -5.98
N ILE A 71 6.73 23.57 -5.55
CA ILE A 71 5.87 22.76 -6.40
C ILE A 71 4.41 22.94 -5.93
N LEU A 72 3.51 23.20 -6.87
CA LEU A 72 2.06 23.19 -6.65
C LEU A 72 1.45 21.98 -7.33
N VAL A 73 0.64 21.21 -6.61
CA VAL A 73 -0.20 20.13 -7.15
C VAL A 73 -1.66 20.46 -6.87
N GLN A 74 -2.44 20.70 -7.91
CA GLN A 74 -3.80 21.18 -7.80
C GLN A 74 -4.78 20.25 -8.53
N ILE A 75 -5.82 19.82 -7.82
CA ILE A 75 -7.00 19.20 -8.42
C ILE A 75 -7.99 20.33 -8.70
N ASN A 76 -8.29 20.55 -9.97
CA ASN A 76 -9.18 21.63 -10.41
C ASN A 76 -10.66 21.29 -10.15
N ALA A 77 -11.52 22.31 -10.21
CA ALA A 77 -12.96 22.16 -9.99
C ALA A 77 -13.65 21.17 -10.95
N ASP A 78 -13.11 21.00 -12.15
CA ASP A 78 -13.57 20.07 -13.19
C ASP A 78 -12.94 18.67 -13.10
N GLY A 79 -12.12 18.40 -12.08
CA GLY A 79 -11.43 17.13 -11.84
C GLY A 79 -10.14 16.95 -12.64
N THR A 80 -9.69 17.94 -13.40
CA THR A 80 -8.36 17.95 -14.02
C THR A 80 -7.26 18.20 -12.98
N VAL A 81 -6.02 17.90 -13.33
CA VAL A 81 -4.87 18.17 -12.44
C VAL A 81 -3.91 19.14 -13.10
N THR A 82 -3.41 20.08 -12.30
CA THR A 82 -2.34 21.01 -12.67
C THR A 82 -1.16 20.85 -11.72
N VAL A 83 0.03 20.67 -12.27
CA VAL A 83 1.31 20.67 -11.53
C VAL A 83 2.13 21.86 -12.02
N VAL A 84 2.63 22.66 -11.08
CA VAL A 84 3.46 23.83 -11.38
C VAL A 84 4.76 23.71 -10.57
N ASP A 85 5.89 23.96 -11.23
CA ASP A 85 7.18 24.09 -10.57
C ASP A 85 7.87 25.41 -10.97
N ASN A 86 8.81 25.83 -10.15
CA ASN A 86 9.67 26.98 -10.41
C ASN A 86 11.11 26.58 -10.82
N GLY A 87 11.25 25.42 -11.46
CA GLY A 87 12.52 24.91 -11.98
C GLY A 87 13.04 25.70 -13.18
N ARG A 88 13.98 25.12 -13.93
CA ARG A 88 14.59 25.78 -15.12
C ARG A 88 13.66 25.92 -16.32
N GLY A 89 12.53 25.19 -16.31
CA GLY A 89 11.68 25.00 -17.49
C GLY A 89 12.28 24.01 -18.50
N ILE A 90 11.42 23.22 -19.15
CA ILE A 90 11.82 22.27 -20.19
C ILE A 90 12.50 23.02 -21.34
N PRO A 91 13.59 22.49 -21.94
CA PRO A 91 14.20 23.11 -23.12
C PRO A 91 13.21 23.29 -24.28
N VAL A 92 13.24 24.43 -24.93
CA VAL A 92 12.33 24.78 -26.06
C VAL A 92 13.02 24.74 -27.40
N ASP A 93 14.36 24.62 -27.39
CA ASP A 93 15.18 24.54 -28.60
C ASP A 93 14.85 23.29 -29.44
N ILE A 94 15.26 23.35 -30.72
CA ILE A 94 15.11 22.22 -31.64
C ILE A 94 16.10 21.11 -31.27
N GLN A 95 15.59 19.92 -30.99
CA GLN A 95 16.41 18.74 -30.73
C GLN A 95 17.00 18.22 -32.05
N ALA A 96 18.35 18.14 -32.12
CA ALA A 96 19.08 17.94 -33.36
C ALA A 96 18.78 16.61 -34.11
N GLN A 97 18.44 15.54 -33.38
CA GLN A 97 18.18 14.23 -34.00
C GLN A 97 16.78 14.13 -34.58
N THR A 98 15.79 14.76 -33.93
CA THR A 98 14.38 14.66 -34.34
C THR A 98 13.92 15.82 -35.21
N GLY A 99 14.64 16.97 -35.18
CA GLY A 99 14.21 18.19 -35.85
C GLY A 99 12.98 18.85 -35.24
N LYS A 100 12.56 18.43 -34.05
CA LYS A 100 11.37 18.92 -33.35
C LYS A 100 11.77 19.69 -32.08
N PRO A 101 10.91 20.60 -31.56
CA PRO A 101 11.15 21.22 -30.28
C PRO A 101 11.36 20.15 -29.17
N ALA A 102 12.34 20.39 -28.26
CA ALA A 102 12.62 19.43 -27.19
C ALA A 102 11.37 19.19 -26.31
N LEU A 103 10.55 20.21 -26.09
CA LEU A 103 9.24 20.11 -25.42
C LEU A 103 8.32 19.07 -26.08
N GLU A 104 8.21 19.07 -27.42
CA GLU A 104 7.43 18.06 -28.15
C GLU A 104 8.02 16.66 -27.96
N VAL A 105 9.34 16.54 -28.08
CA VAL A 105 10.03 15.24 -27.97
C VAL A 105 9.80 14.59 -26.60
N VAL A 106 9.87 15.36 -25.50
CA VAL A 106 9.66 14.86 -24.14
C VAL A 106 8.27 14.27 -23.95
N TYR A 107 7.24 14.84 -24.59
CA TYR A 107 5.86 14.39 -24.40
C TYR A 107 5.33 13.46 -25.50
N THR A 108 6.05 13.28 -26.63
CA THR A 108 5.56 12.44 -27.74
C THR A 108 6.46 11.26 -28.07
N VAL A 109 7.69 11.21 -27.56
CA VAL A 109 8.64 10.13 -27.87
C VAL A 109 8.96 9.35 -26.60
N LEU A 110 8.79 8.02 -26.66
CA LEU A 110 9.22 7.12 -25.58
C LEU A 110 10.74 7.07 -25.52
N HIS A 111 11.27 6.93 -24.30
CA HIS A 111 12.72 6.88 -24.06
C HIS A 111 13.47 8.12 -24.54
N ALA A 112 12.84 9.29 -24.40
CA ALA A 112 13.45 10.58 -24.69
C ALA A 112 13.52 11.44 -23.41
N GLY A 113 14.65 12.09 -23.18
CA GLY A 113 14.81 12.99 -22.04
C GLY A 113 16.26 13.35 -21.74
N GLY A 114 16.47 14.41 -20.99
CA GLY A 114 17.80 14.93 -20.58
C GLY A 114 18.51 14.10 -19.50
N LYS A 115 17.92 12.98 -19.08
CA LYS A 115 18.40 12.14 -17.97
C LYS A 115 19.30 10.96 -18.42
N PHE A 116 19.44 10.72 -19.74
CA PHE A 116 20.23 9.62 -20.32
C PHE A 116 21.72 9.90 -20.56
N GLY A 117 22.23 11.06 -20.29
CA GLY A 117 23.58 11.42 -20.74
C GLY A 117 24.43 12.21 -19.76
N GLY A 118 24.10 12.27 -18.50
CA GLY A 118 24.94 12.86 -17.44
C GLY A 118 25.15 14.37 -17.50
N GLY A 119 24.52 15.09 -18.45
CA GLY A 119 24.77 16.54 -18.65
C GLY A 119 23.87 17.46 -17.83
N GLY A 120 22.65 17.03 -17.50
CA GLY A 120 21.66 17.90 -16.86
C GLY A 120 21.28 17.51 -15.43
N TYR A 121 21.36 16.24 -15.10
CA TYR A 121 20.97 15.67 -13.81
C TYR A 121 22.00 14.64 -13.36
N LYS A 122 22.63 14.85 -12.20
CA LYS A 122 23.53 13.86 -11.58
C LYS A 122 22.76 12.75 -10.87
N VAL A 123 21.64 13.11 -10.28
CA VAL A 123 20.73 12.20 -9.57
C VAL A 123 19.33 12.47 -10.09
N SER A 124 18.58 11.44 -10.45
CA SER A 124 17.18 11.56 -10.83
C SER A 124 16.40 10.29 -10.46
N GLY A 125 15.12 10.45 -10.13
CA GLY A 125 14.15 9.36 -9.94
C GLY A 125 13.61 8.84 -11.26
N GLY A 126 13.54 9.70 -12.27
CA GLY A 126 13.08 9.40 -13.63
C GLY A 126 14.18 8.76 -14.48
N LEU A 127 14.24 7.43 -14.53
CA LEU A 127 15.32 6.70 -15.23
C LEU A 127 14.99 6.31 -16.67
N HIS A 128 13.73 6.18 -17.02
CA HIS A 128 13.32 5.55 -18.28
C HIS A 128 12.95 6.56 -19.38
N GLY A 129 12.82 7.86 -19.07
CA GLY A 129 12.43 8.90 -20.03
C GLY A 129 11.07 8.65 -20.69
N VAL A 130 10.12 8.12 -19.94
CA VAL A 130 8.77 7.77 -20.45
C VAL A 130 7.65 8.49 -19.72
N GLY A 131 7.85 9.02 -18.50
CA GLY A 131 6.78 9.53 -17.65
C GLY A 131 5.89 10.56 -18.33
N GLY A 132 6.46 11.66 -18.85
CA GLY A 132 5.69 12.70 -19.52
C GLY A 132 4.91 12.20 -20.75
N SER A 133 5.55 11.36 -21.57
CA SER A 133 4.91 10.80 -22.77
C SER A 133 3.81 9.78 -22.44
N VAL A 134 3.95 9.02 -21.35
CA VAL A 134 2.92 8.09 -20.84
C VAL A 134 1.71 8.88 -20.34
N VAL A 135 1.91 9.96 -19.56
CA VAL A 135 0.80 10.80 -19.10
C VAL A 135 0.07 11.42 -20.27
N ASN A 136 0.79 11.94 -21.29
CA ASN A 136 0.18 12.46 -22.52
C ASN A 136 -0.65 11.37 -23.23
N ALA A 137 -0.10 10.17 -23.41
CA ALA A 137 -0.80 9.07 -24.09
C ALA A 137 -2.10 8.64 -23.39
N LEU A 138 -2.15 8.73 -22.06
CA LEU A 138 -3.27 8.31 -21.23
C LEU A 138 -4.19 9.46 -20.80
N SER A 139 -3.96 10.67 -21.34
CA SER A 139 -4.80 11.85 -21.11
C SER A 139 -5.71 12.13 -22.31
N GLU A 140 -6.97 12.53 -22.02
CA GLU A 140 -7.89 13.06 -23.03
C GLU A 140 -7.29 14.29 -23.68
N TRP A 141 -6.72 15.19 -22.86
CA TRP A 141 -5.93 16.31 -23.29
C TRP A 141 -4.85 16.65 -22.25
N MET A 142 -3.78 17.29 -22.73
CA MET A 142 -2.70 17.82 -21.92
C MET A 142 -2.27 19.18 -22.47
N GLU A 143 -2.01 20.13 -21.57
CA GLU A 143 -1.45 21.44 -21.87
C GLU A 143 -0.17 21.62 -21.05
N VAL A 144 0.88 22.05 -21.73
CA VAL A 144 2.17 22.32 -21.10
C VAL A 144 2.58 23.75 -21.40
N GLN A 145 2.85 24.51 -20.33
CA GLN A 145 3.40 25.86 -20.41
C GLN A 145 4.79 25.86 -19.81
N VAL A 146 5.75 26.44 -20.51
CA VAL A 146 7.14 26.55 -20.09
C VAL A 146 7.53 28.02 -20.02
N HIS A 147 7.95 28.45 -18.83
CA HIS A 147 8.49 29.75 -18.54
C HIS A 147 10.01 29.69 -18.69
N ARG A 148 10.54 30.25 -19.78
CA ARG A 148 11.97 30.16 -20.08
C ARG A 148 12.41 31.30 -21.03
N ASP A 149 13.63 31.75 -20.87
CA ASP A 149 14.29 32.75 -21.77
C ASP A 149 13.45 34.02 -21.99
N GLY A 150 12.72 34.46 -20.94
CA GLY A 150 11.87 35.64 -20.96
C GLY A 150 10.49 35.45 -21.59
N HIS A 151 10.16 34.26 -22.04
CA HIS A 151 8.90 33.96 -22.72
C HIS A 151 8.13 32.82 -22.05
N ILE A 152 6.81 32.81 -22.27
CA ILE A 152 5.93 31.70 -21.93
C ILE A 152 5.59 30.95 -23.22
N TYR A 153 6.09 29.72 -23.31
CA TYR A 153 5.78 28.80 -24.40
C TYR A 153 4.65 27.88 -24.02
N GLU A 154 3.70 27.69 -24.92
CA GLU A 154 2.58 26.77 -24.73
C GLU A 154 2.52 25.73 -25.84
N MET A 155 2.23 24.48 -25.46
CA MET A 155 1.99 23.38 -26.38
C MET A 155 0.84 22.52 -25.86
N LYS A 156 -0.02 22.03 -26.76
CA LYS A 156 -1.19 21.21 -26.37
C LYS A 156 -1.19 19.86 -27.07
N PHE A 157 -1.69 18.89 -26.37
CA PHE A 157 -1.73 17.51 -26.79
C PHE A 157 -3.10 16.90 -26.50
N ALA A 158 -3.45 15.85 -27.22
CA ALA A 158 -4.59 14.98 -26.94
C ALA A 158 -4.24 13.53 -27.29
N ARG A 159 -4.44 12.63 -26.33
CA ARG A 159 -4.24 11.18 -26.52
C ARG A 159 -2.89 10.82 -27.14
N GLY A 160 -1.83 11.52 -26.74
CA GLY A 160 -0.48 11.31 -27.25
C GLY A 160 -0.10 12.10 -28.50
N HIS A 161 -1.01 12.83 -29.12
CA HIS A 161 -0.79 13.60 -30.35
C HIS A 161 -0.75 15.09 -30.08
N VAL A 162 0.11 15.81 -30.83
CA VAL A 162 0.14 17.27 -30.82
C VAL A 162 -1.15 17.81 -31.43
N THR A 163 -1.86 18.66 -30.70
CA THR A 163 -3.06 19.37 -31.19
C THR A 163 -2.81 20.85 -31.43
N GLN A 164 -1.82 21.43 -30.73
CA GLN A 164 -1.33 22.79 -30.97
C GLN A 164 0.20 22.75 -30.89
N GLU A 165 0.85 23.18 -31.96
CA GLU A 165 2.31 23.36 -31.98
C GLU A 165 2.75 24.40 -30.96
N MET A 166 4.03 24.36 -30.59
CA MET A 166 4.60 25.29 -29.61
C MET A 166 4.45 26.74 -30.06
N THR A 167 3.81 27.54 -29.23
CA THR A 167 3.58 28.99 -29.47
C THR A 167 4.00 29.80 -28.27
N ILE A 168 4.45 31.03 -28.49
CA ILE A 168 4.69 32.01 -27.42
C ILE A 168 3.38 32.70 -27.11
N ILE A 169 2.92 32.60 -25.84
CA ILE A 169 1.65 33.18 -25.38
C ILE A 169 1.85 34.40 -24.48
N GLY A 170 3.08 34.68 -24.06
CA GLY A 170 3.36 35.82 -23.18
C GLY A 170 4.86 35.97 -22.87
N GLU A 171 5.15 37.00 -22.04
CA GLU A 171 6.47 37.23 -21.46
C GLU A 171 6.48 36.85 -19.98
N THR A 172 7.63 36.49 -19.43
CA THR A 172 7.82 36.11 -18.04
C THR A 172 9.16 36.59 -17.51
N ASP A 173 9.24 36.87 -16.21
CA ASP A 173 10.45 37.20 -15.47
C ASP A 173 10.98 36.06 -14.61
N HIS A 174 10.32 34.92 -14.62
CA HIS A 174 10.67 33.71 -13.88
C HIS A 174 10.75 32.48 -14.79
N THR A 175 11.31 31.39 -14.26
CA THR A 175 11.39 30.09 -14.94
C THR A 175 10.48 29.08 -14.28
N GLY A 176 10.10 28.04 -15.00
CA GLY A 176 9.30 26.94 -14.46
C GLY A 176 8.53 26.17 -15.53
N THR A 177 7.82 25.16 -15.09
CA THR A 177 6.95 24.36 -15.94
C THR A 177 5.57 24.23 -15.30
N THR A 178 4.53 24.40 -16.11
CA THR A 178 3.13 24.12 -15.74
C THR A 178 2.59 23.03 -16.64
N VAL A 179 2.10 21.94 -16.05
CA VAL A 179 1.48 20.84 -16.79
C VAL A 179 0.05 20.66 -16.26
N SER A 180 -0.91 20.83 -17.15
CA SER A 180 -2.33 20.57 -16.88
C SER A 180 -2.82 19.42 -17.76
N PHE A 181 -3.55 18.46 -17.18
CA PHE A 181 -4.04 17.33 -17.96
C PHE A 181 -5.35 16.76 -17.38
N LYS A 182 -6.08 16.10 -18.27
CA LYS A 182 -7.30 15.37 -17.95
C LYS A 182 -7.11 13.89 -18.30
N PRO A 183 -7.25 12.96 -17.37
CA PRO A 183 -7.17 11.54 -17.67
C PRO A 183 -8.24 11.12 -18.68
N ASP A 184 -7.90 10.20 -19.59
CA ASP A 184 -8.82 9.70 -20.59
C ASP A 184 -9.76 8.64 -19.99
N PRO A 185 -11.09 8.88 -19.94
CA PRO A 185 -12.05 7.93 -19.39
C PRO A 185 -12.15 6.61 -20.18
N GLU A 186 -11.60 6.55 -21.40
CA GLU A 186 -11.48 5.29 -22.14
C GLU A 186 -10.38 4.38 -21.59
N MET A 187 -9.44 4.92 -20.80
CA MET A 187 -8.27 4.21 -20.28
C MET A 187 -8.42 3.76 -18.83
N PHE A 188 -9.21 4.48 -18.03
CA PHE A 188 -9.33 4.25 -16.60
C PHE A 188 -10.73 3.81 -16.21
N GLU A 189 -10.81 2.95 -15.19
CA GLU A 189 -12.07 2.49 -14.60
C GLU A 189 -12.83 3.63 -13.91
N ASP A 190 -12.08 4.58 -13.31
CA ASP A 190 -12.56 5.80 -12.69
C ASP A 190 -11.52 6.91 -12.93
N THR A 191 -11.98 8.15 -13.06
CA THR A 191 -11.12 9.33 -13.26
C THR A 191 -11.16 10.31 -12.09
N VAL A 192 -11.68 9.88 -10.94
CA VAL A 192 -11.78 10.71 -9.73
C VAL A 192 -10.53 10.58 -8.89
N TYR A 193 -9.75 11.67 -8.79
CA TYR A 193 -8.58 11.74 -7.93
C TYR A 193 -8.96 11.78 -6.45
N GLN A 194 -8.22 11.04 -5.63
CA GLN A 194 -8.32 11.07 -4.19
C GLN A 194 -7.27 12.03 -3.63
N TYR A 195 -7.72 13.15 -3.05
CA TYR A 195 -6.82 14.17 -2.50
C TYR A 195 -5.89 13.59 -1.43
N ASP A 196 -6.41 12.78 -0.52
CA ASP A 196 -5.62 12.25 0.60
C ASP A 196 -4.46 11.36 0.11
N THR A 197 -4.67 10.60 -0.96
CA THR A 197 -3.64 9.76 -1.59
C THR A 197 -2.52 10.63 -2.19
N LEU A 198 -2.88 11.65 -2.98
CA LEU A 198 -1.90 12.59 -3.54
C LEU A 198 -1.18 13.37 -2.45
N HIS A 199 -1.91 13.88 -1.47
CA HIS A 199 -1.38 14.66 -0.36
C HIS A 199 -0.37 13.85 0.49
N THR A 200 -0.64 12.57 0.75
CA THR A 200 0.31 11.71 1.48
C THR A 200 1.62 11.57 0.71
N ARG A 201 1.54 11.29 -0.59
CA ARG A 201 2.75 11.18 -1.44
C ARG A 201 3.52 12.50 -1.49
N MET A 202 2.84 13.63 -1.64
CA MET A 202 3.48 14.96 -1.65
C MET A 202 4.16 15.29 -0.32
N ARG A 203 3.60 14.83 0.79
CA ARG A 203 4.22 14.97 2.12
C ARG A 203 5.51 14.17 2.23
N GLU A 204 5.55 12.95 1.73
CA GLU A 204 6.78 12.14 1.68
C GLU A 204 7.86 12.87 0.88
N GLU A 205 7.51 13.39 -0.31
CA GLU A 205 8.44 14.14 -1.14
C GLU A 205 8.97 15.41 -0.45
N ALA A 206 8.11 16.12 0.27
CA ALA A 206 8.52 17.29 1.04
C ALA A 206 9.49 16.94 2.18
N PHE A 207 9.32 15.78 2.84
CA PHE A 207 10.27 15.29 3.85
C PHE A 207 11.60 14.82 3.26
N LEU A 208 11.57 14.18 2.08
CA LEU A 208 12.79 13.68 1.41
C LEU A 208 13.65 14.80 0.84
N ASN A 209 13.06 15.97 0.58
CA ASN A 209 13.73 17.14 0.01
C ASN A 209 13.68 18.31 0.99
N ALA A 210 14.60 18.34 1.95
CA ALA A 210 14.64 19.38 2.98
C ALA A 210 14.61 20.78 2.37
N GLY A 211 13.67 21.63 2.83
CA GLY A 211 13.49 23.00 2.36
C GLY A 211 12.66 23.14 1.07
N LEU A 212 12.32 22.07 0.37
CA LEU A 212 11.40 22.11 -0.76
C LEU A 212 9.96 22.34 -0.25
N ARG A 213 9.30 23.34 -0.83
CA ARG A 213 7.89 23.63 -0.54
C ARG A 213 7.00 22.90 -1.52
N ILE A 214 6.09 22.08 -1.03
CA ILE A 214 5.07 21.43 -1.84
C ILE A 214 3.69 21.86 -1.33
N ARG A 215 2.93 22.50 -2.22
CA ARG A 215 1.58 22.97 -1.94
C ARG A 215 0.57 22.07 -2.65
N THR A 216 -0.39 21.54 -1.92
CA THR A 216 -1.47 20.71 -2.46
C THR A 216 -2.80 21.44 -2.33
N VAL A 217 -3.59 21.47 -3.40
CA VAL A 217 -4.87 22.18 -3.44
C VAL A 217 -5.94 21.31 -4.09
N ASP A 218 -7.10 21.23 -3.48
CA ASP A 218 -8.31 20.65 -4.07
C ASP A 218 -9.35 21.76 -4.23
N LEU A 219 -9.73 22.07 -5.46
CA LEU A 219 -10.72 23.11 -5.78
C LEU A 219 -12.10 22.53 -6.12
N ARG A 220 -12.31 21.24 -5.95
CA ARG A 220 -13.61 20.62 -6.27
C ARG A 220 -14.68 21.08 -5.28
N PRO A 221 -15.88 21.45 -5.80
CA PRO A 221 -16.97 21.95 -4.96
C PRO A 221 -17.35 20.99 -3.81
N GLY A 222 -17.34 21.52 -2.58
CA GLY A 222 -17.64 20.76 -1.36
C GLY A 222 -16.50 19.88 -0.85
N GLN A 223 -15.32 19.93 -1.47
CA GLN A 223 -14.11 19.22 -1.05
C GLN A 223 -12.89 20.14 -0.95
N GLU A 224 -13.11 21.46 -0.98
CA GLU A 224 -12.03 22.44 -1.02
C GLU A 224 -11.07 22.27 0.16
N ARG A 225 -9.79 22.03 -0.16
CA ARG A 225 -8.72 21.82 0.81
C ARG A 225 -7.41 22.39 0.27
N GLU A 226 -6.57 22.86 1.18
CA GLU A 226 -5.23 23.31 0.87
C GLU A 226 -4.27 22.92 2.00
N ASP A 227 -3.07 22.48 1.66
CA ASP A 227 -1.96 22.29 2.60
C ASP A 227 -0.66 22.77 1.98
N ASN A 228 0.24 23.29 2.81
CA ASN A 228 1.55 23.81 2.41
C ASN A 228 2.63 23.15 3.26
N MET A 229 3.36 22.23 2.66
CA MET A 229 4.33 21.36 3.30
C MET A 229 5.75 21.81 2.97
N CYS A 230 6.55 22.10 4.02
CA CYS A 230 7.97 22.42 3.88
C CYS A 230 8.67 22.00 5.18
N TYR A 231 9.63 21.09 5.08
CA TYR A 231 10.27 20.46 6.25
C TYR A 231 11.78 20.66 6.17
N GLU A 232 12.30 21.59 6.96
CA GLU A 232 13.75 21.90 7.01
C GLU A 232 14.57 20.75 7.62
N GLY A 233 13.96 19.98 8.52
CA GLY A 233 14.60 18.82 9.17
C GLY A 233 14.74 17.59 8.30
N GLY A 234 14.10 17.58 7.12
CA GLY A 234 14.19 16.47 6.17
C GLY A 234 13.73 15.13 6.77
N ILE A 235 14.47 14.06 6.51
CA ILE A 235 14.11 12.71 7.00
C ILE A 235 14.14 12.58 8.54
N ARG A 236 14.82 13.47 9.27
CA ARG A 236 14.73 13.53 10.75
C ARG A 236 13.32 13.93 11.19
N GLU A 237 12.79 14.95 10.57
CA GLU A 237 11.45 15.44 10.86
C GLU A 237 10.40 14.43 10.40
N PHE A 238 10.67 13.70 9.32
CA PHE A 238 9.83 12.59 8.87
C PHE A 238 9.71 11.48 9.93
N VAL A 239 10.82 11.03 10.51
CA VAL A 239 10.79 10.03 11.61
C VAL A 239 10.03 10.56 12.82
N SER A 240 10.22 11.84 13.18
CA SER A 240 9.46 12.47 14.27
C SER A 240 7.96 12.48 13.98
N TRP A 241 7.58 12.79 12.75
CA TRP A 241 6.18 12.79 12.30
C TRP A 241 5.58 11.37 12.34
N LEU A 242 6.31 10.35 11.87
CA LEU A 242 5.88 8.94 11.91
C LEU A 242 5.67 8.43 13.35
N ASN A 243 6.39 8.99 14.30
CA ASN A 243 6.31 8.61 15.70
C ASN A 243 5.39 9.51 16.55
N LYS A 244 4.71 10.49 15.95
CA LYS A 244 3.90 11.48 16.67
C LYS A 244 2.84 10.86 17.61
N SER A 245 2.31 9.69 17.24
CA SER A 245 1.28 8.97 18.02
C SER A 245 1.85 7.83 18.87
N LYS A 246 3.18 7.67 18.93
CA LYS A 246 3.86 6.57 19.63
C LYS A 246 4.59 7.09 20.87
N THR A 247 4.76 6.23 21.86
CA THR A 247 5.56 6.53 23.05
C THR A 247 7.03 6.30 22.76
N LEU A 248 7.83 7.36 22.81
CA LEU A 248 9.24 7.31 22.44
C LEU A 248 10.09 6.73 23.58
N LEU A 249 11.12 5.95 23.23
CA LEU A 249 12.14 5.51 24.18
C LEU A 249 13.23 6.57 24.39
N HIS A 250 13.46 7.42 23.41
CA HIS A 250 14.43 8.54 23.48
C HIS A 250 13.92 9.71 22.63
N GLU A 251 14.20 10.93 23.08
CA GLU A 251 13.67 12.15 22.44
C GLU A 251 14.33 12.45 21.09
N ASN A 252 15.65 12.32 21.00
CA ASN A 252 16.40 12.71 19.80
C ASN A 252 16.33 11.63 18.72
N VAL A 253 16.00 12.02 17.49
CA VAL A 253 16.15 11.15 16.32
C VAL A 253 17.63 10.91 16.05
N ILE A 254 18.04 9.67 15.94
CA ILE A 254 19.39 9.27 15.53
C ILE A 254 19.47 9.52 14.03
N TYR A 255 20.45 10.31 13.62
CA TYR A 255 20.66 10.65 12.22
C TYR A 255 22.12 10.41 11.82
N VAL A 256 22.30 9.67 10.76
CA VAL A 256 23.61 9.42 10.14
C VAL A 256 23.55 9.73 8.66
N ALA A 257 24.59 10.34 8.14
CA ALA A 257 24.71 10.65 6.72
C ALA A 257 26.15 10.48 6.26
N GLY A 258 26.34 10.09 5.01
CA GLY A 258 27.66 9.98 4.42
C GLY A 258 27.59 9.90 2.90
N GLN A 259 28.74 10.17 2.30
CA GLN A 259 28.90 10.18 0.85
C GLN A 259 30.14 9.40 0.46
N LYS A 260 30.08 8.72 -0.66
CA LYS A 260 31.23 8.09 -1.30
C LYS A 260 31.07 8.27 -2.82
N GLU A 261 32.08 8.94 -3.44
CA GLU A 261 32.02 9.31 -4.84
C GLU A 261 30.77 10.16 -5.13
N ASP A 262 29.95 9.77 -6.11
CA ASP A 262 28.69 10.45 -6.47
C ASP A 262 27.46 9.86 -5.75
N SER A 263 27.66 8.94 -4.82
CA SER A 263 26.57 8.30 -4.06
C SER A 263 26.51 8.81 -2.62
N MET A 264 25.31 9.11 -2.15
CA MET A 264 25.01 9.59 -0.80
C MET A 264 24.00 8.67 -0.11
N ALA A 265 24.14 8.52 1.19
CA ALA A 265 23.15 7.84 2.02
C ALA A 265 22.87 8.64 3.28
N GLU A 266 21.61 8.71 3.64
CA GLU A 266 21.10 9.29 4.87
C GLU A 266 20.17 8.30 5.54
N VAL A 267 20.30 8.17 6.86
CA VAL A 267 19.43 7.32 7.68
C VAL A 267 19.01 8.10 8.90
N ALA A 268 17.72 8.17 9.14
CA ALA A 268 17.13 8.69 10.37
C ALA A 268 16.36 7.58 11.06
N MET A 269 16.51 7.42 12.37
CA MET A 269 15.84 6.38 13.11
C MET A 269 15.54 6.78 14.56
N GLN A 270 14.48 6.20 15.12
CA GLN A 270 14.06 6.41 16.50
C GLN A 270 13.31 5.18 17.02
N TYR A 271 13.49 4.86 18.29
CA TYR A 271 12.80 3.75 18.92
C TYR A 271 11.60 4.21 19.73
N ASN A 272 10.54 3.40 19.70
CA ASN A 272 9.31 3.57 20.48
C ASN A 272 9.01 2.29 21.28
N ASP A 273 8.00 2.32 22.13
CA ASP A 273 7.60 1.20 22.99
C ASP A 273 6.85 0.08 22.27
N GLY A 274 6.45 0.30 21.01
CA GLY A 274 5.74 -0.68 20.16
C GLY A 274 6.55 -1.94 19.88
N TYR A 275 5.92 -2.92 19.24
CA TYR A 275 6.50 -4.23 18.94
C TYR A 275 6.80 -4.46 17.46
N SER A 276 6.30 -3.61 16.58
CA SER A 276 6.52 -3.68 15.13
C SER A 276 7.64 -2.73 14.69
N GLU A 277 8.36 -3.14 13.64
CA GLU A 277 9.26 -2.26 12.93
C GLU A 277 8.53 -1.48 11.84
N MET A 278 8.99 -0.27 11.56
CA MET A 278 8.62 0.52 10.39
C MET A 278 9.89 1.02 9.73
N ILE A 279 10.20 0.51 8.56
CA ILE A 279 11.34 0.94 7.75
C ILE A 279 10.80 1.42 6.42
N LEU A 280 11.04 2.70 6.12
CA LEU A 280 10.76 3.29 4.81
C LEU A 280 12.09 3.51 4.10
N SER A 281 12.26 2.90 2.93
CA SER A 281 13.48 3.01 2.16
C SER A 281 13.23 3.66 0.80
N PHE A 282 14.12 4.57 0.42
CA PHE A 282 14.02 5.38 -0.79
C PHE A 282 15.33 5.38 -1.56
N ALA A 283 15.24 5.35 -2.89
CA ALA A 283 16.39 5.53 -3.78
C ALA A 283 16.04 6.61 -4.82
N ASN A 284 16.82 7.69 -4.86
CA ASN A 284 16.53 8.88 -5.67
C ASN A 284 15.09 9.37 -5.47
N ASN A 285 14.63 9.45 -4.24
CA ASN A 285 13.26 9.78 -3.80
C ASN A 285 12.16 8.76 -4.18
N VAL A 286 12.49 7.73 -4.93
CA VAL A 286 11.53 6.66 -5.25
C VAL A 286 11.40 5.72 -4.07
N HIS A 287 10.19 5.53 -3.57
CA HIS A 287 9.90 4.57 -2.49
C HIS A 287 10.17 3.14 -2.97
N THR A 288 10.89 2.36 -2.17
CA THR A 288 11.21 0.95 -2.44
C THR A 288 10.50 0.05 -1.42
N PRO A 289 9.21 -0.25 -1.59
CA PRO A 289 8.43 -0.99 -0.60
C PRO A 289 8.92 -2.43 -0.35
N GLU A 290 9.62 -3.02 -1.32
CA GLU A 290 10.27 -4.32 -1.17
C GLU A 290 11.74 -4.20 -0.69
N GLY A 291 12.16 -2.99 -0.26
CA GLY A 291 13.50 -2.71 0.22
C GLY A 291 14.56 -2.74 -0.88
N GLY A 292 15.63 -3.45 -0.62
CA GLY A 292 16.76 -3.60 -1.55
C GLY A 292 18.11 -3.54 -0.85
N MET A 293 19.17 -3.40 -1.62
CA MET A 293 20.55 -3.48 -1.13
C MET A 293 20.88 -2.43 -0.05
N HIS A 294 20.32 -1.23 -0.13
CA HIS A 294 20.51 -0.18 0.88
C HIS A 294 19.89 -0.54 2.24
N GLU A 295 18.69 -1.13 2.24
CA GLU A 295 18.02 -1.61 3.44
C GLU A 295 18.73 -2.84 4.05
N GLU A 296 19.21 -3.75 3.21
CA GLU A 296 20.05 -4.88 3.68
C GLU A 296 21.32 -4.38 4.38
N GLY A 297 21.97 -3.35 3.80
CA GLY A 297 23.14 -2.72 4.40
C GLY A 297 22.84 -2.14 5.78
N PHE A 298 21.71 -1.43 5.92
CA PHE A 298 21.23 -0.90 7.20
C PHE A 298 20.96 -1.98 8.22
N LYS A 299 20.13 -3.00 7.87
CA LYS A 299 19.75 -4.10 8.78
C LYS A 299 20.97 -4.85 9.29
N ARG A 300 21.96 -5.10 8.42
CA ARG A 300 23.22 -5.75 8.80
C ARG A 300 24.05 -4.89 9.76
N ALA A 301 24.24 -3.61 9.43
CA ALA A 301 25.03 -2.70 10.25
C ALA A 301 24.42 -2.53 11.65
N LEU A 302 23.10 -2.27 11.72
CA LEU A 302 22.38 -2.11 12.99
C LEU A 302 22.60 -3.32 13.91
N THR A 303 22.40 -4.53 13.39
CA THR A 303 22.59 -5.77 14.14
C THR A 303 24.03 -5.93 14.63
N THR A 304 25.01 -5.62 13.77
CA THR A 304 26.43 -5.74 14.10
C THR A 304 26.83 -4.75 15.18
N VAL A 305 26.46 -3.47 15.04
CA VAL A 305 26.80 -2.40 15.98
C VAL A 305 26.20 -2.67 17.36
N LEU A 306 24.91 -3.04 17.43
CA LEU A 306 24.26 -3.33 18.72
C LEU A 306 24.85 -4.54 19.42
N ASN A 307 25.22 -5.61 18.72
CA ASN A 307 25.91 -6.74 19.32
C ASN A 307 27.31 -6.36 19.83
N ASN A 308 28.10 -5.60 19.05
CA ASN A 308 29.41 -5.12 19.46
C ASN A 308 29.31 -4.23 20.71
N TYR A 309 28.36 -3.30 20.72
CA TYR A 309 28.06 -2.42 21.85
C TYR A 309 27.70 -3.25 23.09
N GLY A 310 26.83 -4.25 22.94
CA GLY A 310 26.42 -5.15 24.03
C GLY A 310 27.55 -5.94 24.64
N HIS A 311 28.46 -6.48 23.83
CA HIS A 311 29.65 -7.19 24.32
C HIS A 311 30.64 -6.22 24.99
N LYS A 312 30.90 -5.06 24.40
CA LYS A 312 31.80 -4.04 24.91
C LYS A 312 31.41 -3.58 26.32
N TYR A 313 30.12 -3.34 26.54
CA TYR A 313 29.56 -2.89 27.82
C TYR A 313 29.11 -4.04 28.75
N LYS A 314 29.39 -5.29 28.40
CA LYS A 314 29.04 -6.49 29.16
C LYS A 314 27.53 -6.65 29.44
N MET A 315 26.69 -6.13 28.55
CA MET A 315 25.26 -6.36 28.58
C MET A 315 24.87 -7.68 27.88
N LEU A 316 25.73 -8.18 27.00
CA LEU A 316 25.69 -9.50 26.40
C LEU A 316 26.86 -10.34 26.90
N LYS A 317 26.64 -11.64 27.12
CA LYS A 317 27.68 -12.62 27.35
C LYS A 317 28.46 -12.91 26.07
N GLU A 318 29.64 -13.53 26.15
CA GLU A 318 30.49 -13.80 24.98
C GLU A 318 29.78 -14.65 23.89
N ASP A 319 28.90 -15.56 24.29
CA ASP A 319 28.14 -16.47 23.45
C ASP A 319 26.71 -15.97 23.12
N GLU A 320 26.25 -14.88 23.73
CA GLU A 320 24.92 -14.32 23.60
C GLU A 320 24.89 -13.29 22.46
N LYS A 321 23.88 -13.37 21.60
CA LYS A 321 23.66 -12.41 20.51
C LYS A 321 22.18 -12.10 20.37
N VAL A 322 21.85 -10.84 20.05
CA VAL A 322 20.53 -10.44 19.61
C VAL A 322 20.42 -10.59 18.09
N SER A 323 19.29 -11.06 17.62
CA SER A 323 19.03 -11.20 16.18
C SER A 323 18.71 -9.84 15.52
N GLY A 324 18.70 -9.80 14.19
CA GLY A 324 18.29 -8.60 13.48
C GLY A 324 16.84 -8.18 13.78
N GLU A 325 15.93 -9.15 13.92
CA GLU A 325 14.55 -8.94 14.32
C GLU A 325 14.46 -8.30 15.72
N ASP A 326 15.19 -8.85 16.69
CA ASP A 326 15.23 -8.32 18.05
C ASP A 326 15.73 -6.85 18.08
N CYS A 327 16.71 -6.52 17.22
CA CYS A 327 17.26 -5.17 17.10
C CYS A 327 16.30 -4.17 16.47
N ARG A 328 15.28 -4.62 15.73
CA ARG A 328 14.33 -3.76 15.02
C ARG A 328 12.97 -3.65 15.71
N GLU A 329 12.73 -4.38 16.81
CA GLU A 329 11.47 -4.24 17.57
C GLU A 329 11.29 -2.79 18.05
N GLY A 330 10.18 -2.15 17.66
CA GLY A 330 9.86 -0.77 17.99
C GLY A 330 10.69 0.28 17.24
N LEU A 331 11.37 -0.10 16.18
CA LEU A 331 12.15 0.81 15.35
C LEU A 331 11.26 1.52 14.31
N THR A 332 11.38 2.85 14.24
CA THR A 332 10.93 3.66 13.09
C THR A 332 12.17 4.20 12.40
N CYS A 333 12.31 3.93 11.10
CA CYS A 333 13.50 4.29 10.34
C CYS A 333 13.13 4.78 8.93
N VAL A 334 13.82 5.80 8.45
CA VAL A 334 13.78 6.28 7.07
C VAL A 334 15.20 6.19 6.50
N ILE A 335 15.34 5.52 5.37
CA ILE A 335 16.61 5.36 4.64
C ILE A 335 16.46 6.03 3.30
N SER A 336 17.29 7.00 2.99
CA SER A 336 17.34 7.70 1.70
C SER A 336 18.71 7.56 1.08
N VAL A 337 18.78 6.98 -0.12
CA VAL A 337 20.03 6.95 -0.90
C VAL A 337 19.87 7.71 -2.19
N LYS A 338 20.93 8.40 -2.60
CA LYS A 338 21.03 9.15 -3.86
C LYS A 338 22.22 8.61 -4.64
N LEU A 339 21.98 8.20 -5.89
CA LEU A 339 23.00 7.62 -6.76
C LEU A 339 22.73 7.96 -8.23
N THR A 340 23.78 7.96 -9.05
CA THR A 340 23.71 8.39 -10.46
C THR A 340 22.96 7.37 -11.33
N GLU A 341 23.21 6.08 -11.11
CA GLU A 341 22.66 4.99 -11.93
C GLU A 341 21.90 4.00 -11.03
N ALA A 342 20.66 4.35 -10.65
CA ALA A 342 19.83 3.46 -9.88
C ALA A 342 19.33 2.28 -10.74
N GLN A 343 19.50 1.06 -10.23
CA GLN A 343 19.03 -0.17 -10.85
C GLN A 343 17.93 -0.76 -9.98
N PHE A 344 16.71 -0.81 -10.50
CA PHE A 344 15.58 -1.37 -9.81
C PHE A 344 15.18 -2.73 -10.37
N GLU A 345 14.65 -3.59 -9.51
CA GLU A 345 13.99 -4.81 -9.94
C GLU A 345 12.58 -4.45 -10.43
N GLY A 346 12.34 -4.56 -11.76
CA GLY A 346 11.06 -4.30 -12.41
C GLY A 346 10.71 -2.81 -12.65
N GLN A 347 9.65 -2.60 -13.42
CA GLN A 347 9.19 -1.28 -13.84
C GLN A 347 8.57 -0.45 -12.68
N THR A 348 8.00 -1.12 -11.70
CA THR A 348 7.39 -0.48 -10.51
C THR A 348 8.42 0.10 -9.54
N LYS A 349 9.72 -0.11 -9.81
CA LYS A 349 10.85 0.39 -8.99
C LYS A 349 10.77 -0.04 -7.51
N ALA A 350 10.10 -1.17 -7.21
CA ALA A 350 9.79 -1.58 -5.85
C ALA A 350 11.00 -1.99 -5.01
N LYS A 351 12.13 -2.37 -5.64
CA LYS A 351 13.33 -2.85 -4.97
C LYS A 351 14.60 -2.37 -5.63
N LEU A 352 15.56 -1.87 -4.84
CA LEU A 352 16.86 -1.40 -5.33
C LEU A 352 17.86 -2.55 -5.43
N GLY A 353 18.44 -2.75 -6.63
CA GLY A 353 19.40 -3.82 -6.94
C GLY A 353 20.90 -3.47 -6.74
N ASN A 354 21.24 -2.19 -6.65
CA ASN A 354 22.63 -1.70 -6.58
C ASN A 354 23.42 -2.23 -5.37
N SER A 355 24.28 -3.21 -5.58
CA SER A 355 25.07 -3.85 -4.50
C SER A 355 26.04 -2.92 -3.77
N GLU A 356 26.54 -1.87 -4.43
CA GLU A 356 27.39 -0.83 -3.84
C GLU A 356 26.67 -0.05 -2.73
N MET A 357 25.34 0.12 -2.82
CA MET A 357 24.54 0.78 -1.80
C MET A 357 24.50 -0.02 -0.49
N ARG A 358 24.52 -1.34 -0.56
CA ARG A 358 24.64 -2.19 0.66
C ARG A 358 25.93 -1.88 1.41
N THR A 359 27.05 -1.77 0.68
CA THR A 359 28.36 -1.49 1.28
C THR A 359 28.43 -0.09 1.82
N LEU A 360 27.94 0.91 1.08
CA LEU A 360 27.91 2.30 1.49
C LEU A 360 27.12 2.50 2.78
N VAL A 361 25.86 2.06 2.80
CA VAL A 361 24.99 2.21 3.97
C VAL A 361 25.54 1.44 5.17
N ASN A 362 26.03 0.20 4.95
CA ASN A 362 26.63 -0.59 6.02
C ASN A 362 27.83 0.13 6.67
N ASN A 363 28.71 0.72 5.88
CA ASN A 363 29.90 1.39 6.40
C ASN A 363 29.55 2.68 7.15
N ILE A 364 28.68 3.52 6.56
CA ILE A 364 28.22 4.77 7.19
C ILE A 364 27.54 4.47 8.52
N MET A 365 26.63 3.50 8.51
CA MET A 365 25.90 3.08 9.72
C MET A 365 26.84 2.53 10.78
N THR A 366 27.77 1.64 10.41
CA THR A 366 28.69 1.03 11.36
C THR A 366 29.56 2.10 12.05
N GLU A 367 30.13 3.03 11.30
CA GLU A 367 30.98 4.08 11.83
C GLU A 367 30.20 5.11 12.67
N LYS A 368 29.14 5.66 12.09
CA LYS A 368 28.41 6.78 12.70
C LYS A 368 27.50 6.37 13.84
N LEU A 369 26.85 5.20 13.75
CA LEU A 369 26.02 4.69 14.82
C LEU A 369 26.88 4.27 16.02
N ASP A 370 28.03 3.62 15.81
CA ASP A 370 28.95 3.26 16.90
C ASP A 370 29.37 4.53 17.65
N THR A 371 29.80 5.56 16.93
CA THR A 371 30.14 6.87 17.51
C THR A 371 28.98 7.47 18.30
N PHE A 372 27.76 7.47 17.72
CA PHE A 372 26.58 8.01 18.39
C PHE A 372 26.27 7.28 19.70
N LEU A 373 26.35 5.94 19.72
CA LEU A 373 26.07 5.15 20.92
C LEU A 373 27.13 5.39 22.01
N GLU A 374 28.39 5.62 21.66
CA GLU A 374 29.45 6.00 22.58
C GLU A 374 29.20 7.38 23.20
N GLU A 375 28.75 8.35 22.39
CA GLU A 375 28.43 9.71 22.85
C GLU A 375 27.12 9.75 23.66
N ASN A 376 26.20 8.79 23.43
CA ASN A 376 24.88 8.73 24.06
C ASN A 376 24.62 7.37 24.75
N PRO A 377 25.41 7.03 25.82
CA PRO A 377 25.38 5.69 26.42
C PRO A 377 24.02 5.33 27.05
N GLN A 378 23.24 6.31 27.47
CA GLN A 378 21.88 6.06 27.98
C GLN A 378 20.94 5.57 26.87
N VAL A 379 21.00 6.20 25.69
CA VAL A 379 20.21 5.79 24.52
C VAL A 379 20.64 4.39 24.05
N GLY A 380 21.97 4.15 23.96
CA GLY A 380 22.49 2.85 23.60
C GLY A 380 22.02 1.72 24.54
N ARG A 381 22.01 1.99 25.86
CA ARG A 381 21.47 1.06 26.83
C ARG A 381 19.98 0.79 26.65
N MET A 382 19.17 1.83 26.49
CA MET A 382 17.71 1.69 26.27
C MET A 382 17.39 0.86 25.02
N ILE A 383 18.08 1.11 23.93
CA ILE A 383 17.91 0.36 22.67
C ILE A 383 18.29 -1.12 22.88
N LEU A 384 19.43 -1.39 23.50
CA LEU A 384 19.88 -2.76 23.72
C LEU A 384 19.01 -3.52 24.73
N ASP A 385 18.51 -2.87 25.79
CA ASP A 385 17.57 -3.46 26.75
C ASP A 385 16.25 -3.84 26.05
N LYS A 386 15.77 -3.02 25.10
CA LYS A 386 14.62 -3.34 24.26
C LYS A 386 14.89 -4.58 23.41
N ALA A 387 16.02 -4.62 22.69
CA ALA A 387 16.43 -5.77 21.88
C ALA A 387 16.57 -7.06 22.69
N LEU A 388 17.16 -7.00 23.89
CA LEU A 388 17.26 -8.12 24.81
C LEU A 388 15.89 -8.62 25.27
N THR A 389 14.97 -7.69 25.53
CA THR A 389 13.60 -8.03 25.92
C THR A 389 12.84 -8.69 24.77
N ALA A 390 13.03 -8.20 23.54
CA ALA A 390 12.50 -8.82 22.32
C ALA A 390 13.05 -10.23 22.11
N SER A 391 14.35 -10.41 22.27
CA SER A 391 15.03 -11.72 22.16
C SER A 391 14.46 -12.75 23.14
N ARG A 392 14.29 -12.37 24.41
CA ARG A 392 13.67 -13.24 25.44
C ARG A 392 12.23 -13.61 25.08
N ALA A 393 11.46 -12.65 24.60
CA ALA A 393 10.08 -12.89 24.18
C ALA A 393 10.02 -13.84 22.97
N ARG A 394 10.89 -13.66 21.97
CA ARG A 394 10.99 -14.53 20.80
C ARG A 394 11.38 -15.97 21.17
N GLU A 395 12.35 -16.13 22.10
CA GLU A 395 12.70 -17.46 22.61
C GLU A 395 11.54 -18.11 23.38
N ALA A 396 10.80 -17.33 24.17
CA ALA A 396 9.61 -17.82 24.86
C ALA A 396 8.53 -18.25 23.86
N ALA A 397 8.30 -17.47 22.79
CA ALA A 397 7.37 -17.80 21.71
C ALA A 397 7.79 -19.11 21.02
N LYS A 398 9.07 -19.27 20.69
CA LYS A 398 9.60 -20.50 20.10
C LYS A 398 9.37 -21.72 21.00
N LYS A 399 9.67 -21.61 22.30
CA LYS A 399 9.40 -22.69 23.28
C LYS A 399 7.92 -23.01 23.40
N ALA A 400 7.04 -22.01 23.43
CA ALA A 400 5.60 -22.20 23.48
C ALA A 400 5.13 -22.97 22.23
N ARG A 401 5.54 -22.56 21.03
CA ARG A 401 5.23 -23.24 19.78
C ARG A 401 5.72 -24.69 19.77
N GLU A 402 6.97 -24.94 20.16
CA GLU A 402 7.51 -26.30 20.24
C GLU A 402 6.75 -27.17 21.26
N SER A 403 6.35 -26.59 22.38
CA SER A 403 5.55 -27.30 23.40
C SER A 403 4.17 -27.69 22.86
N VAL A 404 3.50 -26.79 22.14
CA VAL A 404 2.23 -27.07 21.49
C VAL A 404 2.40 -28.12 20.39
N ARG A 405 3.43 -27.96 19.54
CA ARG A 405 3.76 -28.93 18.47
C ARG A 405 4.09 -30.32 19.01
N ARG A 406 4.72 -30.42 20.20
CA ARG A 406 4.98 -31.72 20.84
C ARG A 406 3.71 -32.34 21.41
N LYS A 407 2.78 -31.54 21.92
CA LYS A 407 1.47 -32.02 22.40
C LYS A 407 0.61 -32.51 21.24
N THR A 408 0.59 -31.80 20.12
CA THR A 408 -0.11 -32.21 18.89
C THR A 408 0.67 -33.26 18.07
N GLY A 409 1.97 -33.40 18.23
CA GLY A 409 2.80 -34.40 17.54
C GLY A 409 2.58 -35.85 17.99
N LEU A 410 1.90 -36.08 19.14
CA LEU A 410 1.39 -37.39 19.55
C LEU A 410 0.05 -37.75 18.86
N GLU A 411 -0.62 -36.75 18.24
CA GLU A 411 -1.82 -36.90 17.43
C GLU A 411 -1.51 -36.32 16.02
N SER A 412 -0.67 -37.05 15.27
CA SER A 412 -0.17 -36.62 13.98
C SER A 412 -1.28 -36.26 13.00
N GLY A 413 -1.34 -34.99 12.58
CA GLY A 413 -2.11 -34.54 11.43
C GLY A 413 -3.47 -33.92 11.73
N GLN A 414 -3.84 -33.66 12.98
CA GLN A 414 -5.11 -33.01 13.28
C GLN A 414 -5.02 -31.50 13.02
N MET A 415 -5.90 -31.07 12.12
CA MET A 415 -6.32 -29.69 11.92
C MET A 415 -6.94 -29.12 13.20
N PRO A 416 -6.96 -27.79 13.38
CA PRO A 416 -7.67 -27.19 14.50
C PRO A 416 -9.12 -27.70 14.56
N ASP A 417 -9.59 -28.11 15.74
CA ASP A 417 -10.96 -28.65 15.94
C ASP A 417 -12.08 -27.74 15.40
N LYS A 418 -11.80 -26.43 15.32
CA LYS A 418 -12.72 -25.41 14.82
C LYS A 418 -12.63 -25.15 13.30
N LEU A 419 -11.72 -25.81 12.60
CA LEU A 419 -11.58 -25.70 11.15
C LEU A 419 -12.29 -26.86 10.45
N GLN A 420 -13.33 -26.52 9.71
CA GLN A 420 -13.96 -27.43 8.76
C GLN A 420 -13.38 -27.19 7.36
N ASP A 421 -12.39 -27.99 7.00
CA ASP A 421 -11.63 -27.81 5.76
C ASP A 421 -12.44 -28.14 4.50
N CYS A 422 -11.93 -27.72 3.34
CA CYS A 422 -12.46 -28.08 2.03
C CYS A 422 -11.72 -29.27 1.42
N ASN A 423 -12.26 -29.82 0.34
CA ASN A 423 -11.71 -30.99 -0.33
C ASN A 423 -10.63 -30.64 -1.36
N GLU A 424 -10.69 -29.42 -1.91
CA GLU A 424 -9.72 -28.92 -2.91
C GLU A 424 -8.32 -28.78 -2.29
N ARG A 425 -7.29 -28.97 -3.11
CA ARG A 425 -5.87 -28.89 -2.73
C ARG A 425 -5.13 -27.74 -3.35
N ASP A 426 -5.65 -27.16 -4.45
CA ASP A 426 -5.08 -25.98 -5.06
C ASP A 426 -5.49 -24.74 -4.27
N PRO A 427 -4.54 -24.04 -3.60
CA PRO A 427 -4.85 -22.87 -2.80
C PRO A 427 -5.56 -21.75 -3.59
N SER A 428 -5.33 -21.66 -4.90
CA SER A 428 -5.91 -20.64 -5.76
C SER A 428 -7.42 -20.80 -5.94
N LEU A 429 -7.93 -22.02 -5.75
CA LEU A 429 -9.34 -22.37 -5.82
C LEU A 429 -10.02 -22.42 -4.45
N CYS A 430 -9.22 -22.40 -3.36
CA CYS A 430 -9.72 -22.56 -2.00
C CYS A 430 -10.08 -21.23 -1.34
N GLU A 431 -11.19 -21.23 -0.62
CA GLU A 431 -11.69 -20.11 0.17
C GLU A 431 -11.76 -20.48 1.65
N LEU A 432 -11.27 -19.60 2.54
CA LEU A 432 -11.43 -19.73 3.98
C LEU A 432 -12.37 -18.64 4.49
N TYR A 433 -13.51 -19.03 5.05
CA TYR A 433 -14.39 -18.14 5.79
C TYR A 433 -14.00 -18.13 7.27
N ILE A 434 -13.68 -16.97 7.80
CA ILE A 434 -13.48 -16.73 9.23
C ILE A 434 -14.80 -16.20 9.76
N VAL A 435 -15.51 -17.02 10.53
CA VAL A 435 -16.90 -16.78 10.93
C VAL A 435 -16.97 -16.45 12.41
N GLU A 436 -17.70 -15.40 12.76
CA GLU A 436 -17.96 -15.02 14.14
C GLU A 436 -19.02 -15.91 14.79
N GLY A 437 -18.63 -16.58 15.87
CA GLY A 437 -19.51 -17.37 16.72
C GLY A 437 -19.86 -18.77 16.18
N ASP A 438 -20.19 -19.67 17.11
CA ASP A 438 -20.49 -21.07 16.78
C ASP A 438 -21.85 -21.22 16.06
N SER A 439 -22.81 -20.30 16.30
CA SER A 439 -24.14 -20.37 15.66
C SER A 439 -24.04 -20.07 14.16
N ALA A 440 -23.39 -18.94 13.80
CA ALA A 440 -23.20 -18.59 12.40
C ALA A 440 -22.28 -19.59 11.69
N ALA A 441 -21.27 -20.13 12.40
CA ALA A 441 -20.41 -21.18 11.85
C ALA A 441 -21.19 -22.47 11.54
N GLY A 442 -22.18 -22.86 12.36
CA GLY A 442 -23.07 -24.00 12.08
C GLY A 442 -23.82 -23.81 10.78
N SER A 443 -24.53 -22.69 10.61
CA SER A 443 -25.22 -22.36 9.36
C SER A 443 -24.27 -22.30 8.14
N ALA A 444 -23.07 -21.77 8.33
CA ALA A 444 -22.07 -21.70 7.27
C ALA A 444 -21.52 -23.08 6.87
N ILE A 445 -21.29 -23.97 7.83
CA ILE A 445 -20.86 -25.35 7.59
C ILE A 445 -21.92 -26.14 6.82
N ASP A 446 -23.19 -25.98 7.20
CA ASP A 446 -24.30 -26.67 6.55
C ASP A 446 -24.61 -26.11 5.16
N GLY A 447 -24.38 -24.80 4.95
CA GLY A 447 -24.69 -24.10 3.69
C GLY A 447 -23.56 -24.09 2.67
N ARG A 448 -22.29 -24.29 3.06
CA ARG A 448 -21.11 -24.15 2.20
C ARG A 448 -21.02 -25.16 1.05
N ASP A 449 -20.31 -24.82 0.02
CA ASP A 449 -19.77 -25.81 -0.92
C ASP A 449 -18.46 -26.40 -0.37
N SER A 450 -18.54 -27.60 0.19
CA SER A 450 -17.41 -28.29 0.82
C SER A 450 -16.28 -28.64 -0.16
N ARG A 451 -16.50 -28.51 -1.47
CA ARG A 451 -15.45 -28.77 -2.45
C ARG A 451 -14.31 -27.78 -2.31
N PHE A 452 -14.61 -26.48 -2.14
CA PHE A 452 -13.59 -25.41 -2.14
C PHE A 452 -13.72 -24.39 -0.99
N GLN A 453 -14.79 -24.45 -0.18
CA GLN A 453 -15.01 -23.54 0.95
C GLN A 453 -14.70 -24.22 2.27
N ALA A 454 -13.77 -23.64 3.02
CA ALA A 454 -13.44 -24.01 4.39
C ALA A 454 -14.05 -22.98 5.37
N ILE A 455 -14.43 -23.43 6.56
CA ILE A 455 -15.00 -22.60 7.63
C ILE A 455 -14.13 -22.71 8.87
N LEU A 456 -13.70 -21.56 9.40
CA LEU A 456 -13.03 -21.44 10.70
C LEU A 456 -13.92 -20.64 11.65
N ALA A 457 -14.45 -21.31 12.65
CA ALA A 457 -15.25 -20.66 13.69
C ALA A 457 -14.34 -19.90 14.68
N MET A 458 -14.63 -18.61 14.88
CA MET A 458 -13.97 -17.76 15.87
C MET A 458 -14.98 -17.36 16.95
N TRP A 459 -14.62 -17.45 18.21
CA TRP A 459 -15.52 -17.12 19.32
C TRP A 459 -15.07 -15.90 20.11
N GLY A 460 -15.89 -14.86 20.03
CA GLY A 460 -15.65 -13.59 20.73
C GLY A 460 -14.37 -12.86 20.30
N LYS A 461 -14.10 -11.75 20.93
CA LYS A 461 -12.98 -10.86 20.61
C LYS A 461 -11.64 -11.57 20.80
N MET A 462 -10.78 -11.46 19.81
CA MET A 462 -9.43 -12.01 19.86
C MET A 462 -8.45 -11.04 20.51
N LEU A 463 -7.21 -11.50 20.72
CA LEU A 463 -6.13 -10.68 21.23
C LEU A 463 -5.87 -9.49 20.29
N ASN A 464 -5.81 -8.28 20.86
CA ASN A 464 -5.33 -7.12 20.13
C ASN A 464 -3.80 -7.19 20.02
N VAL A 465 -3.31 -7.52 18.84
CA VAL A 465 -1.88 -7.72 18.59
C VAL A 465 -1.08 -6.42 18.50
N GLU A 466 -1.75 -5.27 18.40
CA GLU A 466 -1.08 -3.96 18.52
C GLU A 466 -0.51 -3.76 19.93
N LYS A 467 -1.14 -4.39 20.93
CA LYS A 467 -0.75 -4.31 22.36
C LYS A 467 -0.05 -5.57 22.87
N ALA A 468 0.35 -6.48 21.98
CA ALA A 468 0.86 -7.78 22.39
C ALA A 468 2.00 -8.25 21.48
N ARG A 469 3.01 -8.86 22.09
CA ARG A 469 4.12 -9.49 21.39
C ARG A 469 3.72 -10.82 20.76
N ALA A 470 4.53 -11.29 19.80
CA ALA A 470 4.33 -12.52 19.06
C ALA A 470 4.22 -13.78 19.95
N ASP A 471 4.90 -13.82 21.11
CA ASP A 471 4.79 -14.93 22.07
C ASP A 471 3.37 -15.13 22.59
N LYS A 472 2.60 -14.05 22.74
CA LYS A 472 1.20 -14.10 23.17
C LYS A 472 0.27 -14.63 22.09
N ILE A 473 0.62 -14.49 20.81
CA ILE A 473 -0.16 -14.99 19.68
C ILE A 473 -0.17 -16.52 19.68
N TYR A 474 1.01 -17.15 19.82
CA TYR A 474 1.14 -18.60 19.86
C TYR A 474 0.48 -19.25 21.09
N GLY A 475 0.37 -18.51 22.18
CA GLY A 475 -0.36 -18.95 23.38
C GLY A 475 -1.84 -18.58 23.40
N ASN A 476 -2.36 -17.94 22.33
CA ASN A 476 -3.74 -17.48 22.29
C ASN A 476 -4.65 -18.53 21.62
N ASP A 477 -5.63 -19.05 22.34
CA ASP A 477 -6.53 -20.11 21.88
C ASP A 477 -7.38 -19.72 20.67
N LYS A 478 -7.49 -18.41 20.36
CA LYS A 478 -8.28 -17.90 19.23
C LYS A 478 -7.43 -17.64 17.99
N LEU A 479 -6.23 -17.07 18.15
CA LEU A 479 -5.35 -16.75 17.02
C LEU A 479 -4.55 -17.96 16.53
N TYR A 480 -4.13 -18.83 17.43
CA TYR A 480 -3.31 -19.99 17.07
C TYR A 480 -4.02 -20.94 16.06
N PRO A 481 -5.31 -21.27 16.21
CA PRO A 481 -6.04 -22.03 15.19
C PRO A 481 -6.05 -21.37 13.81
N LEU A 482 -6.15 -20.04 13.75
CA LEU A 482 -6.08 -19.28 12.50
C LEU A 482 -4.69 -19.40 11.84
N VAL A 483 -3.62 -19.25 12.62
CA VAL A 483 -2.23 -19.41 12.13
C VAL A 483 -2.00 -20.82 11.57
N LEU A 484 -2.47 -21.85 12.28
CA LEU A 484 -2.40 -23.25 11.84
C LEU A 484 -3.23 -23.50 10.59
N GLY A 485 -4.46 -22.99 10.57
CA GLY A 485 -5.37 -23.17 9.44
C GLY A 485 -4.83 -22.57 8.15
N LEU A 486 -4.22 -21.37 8.21
CA LEU A 486 -3.60 -20.72 7.06
C LEU A 486 -2.32 -21.42 6.60
N GLY A 487 -1.56 -22.03 7.51
CA GLY A 487 -0.39 -22.84 7.19
C GLY A 487 0.88 -22.06 6.78
N ALA A 488 0.82 -20.74 6.72
CA ALA A 488 1.87 -19.88 6.18
C ALA A 488 2.87 -19.34 7.22
N GLY A 489 2.65 -19.59 8.53
CA GLY A 489 3.44 -18.96 9.59
C GLY A 489 3.05 -17.50 9.86
N ILE A 490 3.80 -16.79 10.72
CA ILE A 490 3.59 -15.36 11.03
C ILE A 490 4.93 -14.63 11.12
N GLY A 491 4.92 -13.29 10.90
CA GLY A 491 6.11 -12.44 11.01
C GLY A 491 7.20 -12.86 10.02
N GLU A 492 8.44 -12.98 10.46
CA GLU A 492 9.57 -13.40 9.59
C GLU A 492 9.45 -14.85 9.08
N GLU A 493 8.69 -15.70 9.77
CA GLU A 493 8.43 -17.08 9.32
C GLU A 493 7.31 -17.18 8.30
N PHE A 494 6.65 -16.06 8.00
CA PHE A 494 5.56 -16.03 7.04
C PHE A 494 6.06 -16.35 5.63
N ASP A 495 5.50 -17.39 5.04
CA ASP A 495 5.81 -17.83 3.68
C ASP A 495 4.51 -17.94 2.87
N ILE A 496 4.29 -16.99 1.98
CA ILE A 496 3.09 -16.90 1.14
C ILE A 496 2.89 -18.15 0.27
N ASN A 497 3.98 -18.86 -0.09
CA ASN A 497 3.91 -20.05 -0.92
C ASN A 497 3.36 -21.28 -0.17
N LYS A 498 3.31 -21.22 1.16
CA LYS A 498 2.71 -22.25 2.03
C LYS A 498 1.26 -21.97 2.38
N LEU A 499 0.73 -20.86 1.91
CA LEU A 499 -0.65 -20.47 2.17
C LEU A 499 -1.61 -21.49 1.54
N ARG A 500 -2.63 -21.88 2.33
CA ARG A 500 -3.58 -22.92 1.92
C ARG A 500 -4.82 -22.38 1.22
N TYR A 501 -5.09 -21.08 1.33
CA TYR A 501 -6.29 -20.44 0.78
C TYR A 501 -5.91 -19.08 0.18
N HIS A 502 -6.12 -18.86 -1.12
CA HIS A 502 -5.88 -17.57 -1.76
C HIS A 502 -7.07 -16.62 -1.66
N LYS A 503 -8.14 -17.04 -0.96
CA LYS A 503 -9.26 -16.17 -0.65
C LYS A 503 -9.65 -16.35 0.81
N ILE A 504 -9.35 -15.35 1.64
CA ILE A 504 -9.61 -15.33 3.09
C ILE A 504 -10.72 -14.31 3.31
N ILE A 505 -11.88 -14.79 3.73
CA ILE A 505 -13.11 -14.00 3.81
C ILE A 505 -13.49 -13.82 5.28
N ILE A 506 -13.44 -12.58 5.76
CA ILE A 506 -13.92 -12.24 7.10
C ILE A 506 -15.44 -12.10 7.03
N MET A 507 -16.15 -12.95 7.75
CA MET A 507 -17.59 -12.98 7.83
C MET A 507 -18.03 -12.73 9.28
N SER A 508 -18.25 -11.48 9.61
CA SER A 508 -18.66 -10.98 10.92
C SER A 508 -20.05 -10.35 10.86
N ASP A 509 -20.71 -10.28 12.00
CA ASP A 509 -22.02 -9.64 12.13
C ASP A 509 -21.97 -8.17 11.70
N ALA A 510 -23.09 -7.61 11.28
CA ALA A 510 -23.20 -6.22 10.81
C ALA A 510 -23.40 -5.24 11.99
N ASP A 511 -22.96 -5.59 13.17
CA ASP A 511 -23.03 -4.79 14.39
C ASP A 511 -21.66 -4.24 14.82
N VAL A 512 -21.62 -3.52 15.95
CA VAL A 512 -20.39 -2.89 16.47
C VAL A 512 -19.36 -3.93 16.94
N ASP A 513 -19.79 -5.08 17.44
CA ASP A 513 -18.90 -6.15 17.88
C ASP A 513 -18.26 -6.87 16.69
N GLY A 514 -19.05 -7.18 15.65
CA GLY A 514 -18.53 -7.73 14.40
C GLY A 514 -17.56 -6.78 13.68
N ALA A 515 -17.86 -5.47 13.69
CA ALA A 515 -16.93 -4.47 13.17
C ALA A 515 -15.60 -4.45 13.96
N HIS A 516 -15.67 -4.62 15.30
CA HIS A 516 -14.48 -4.71 16.13
C HIS A 516 -13.67 -5.98 15.87
N ILE A 517 -14.32 -7.15 15.74
CA ILE A 517 -13.67 -8.43 15.41
C ILE A 517 -12.97 -8.33 14.05
N ARG A 518 -13.64 -7.77 13.06
CA ARG A 518 -13.03 -7.50 11.74
C ARG A 518 -11.79 -6.60 11.85
N THR A 519 -11.85 -5.54 12.65
CA THR A 519 -10.71 -4.64 12.87
C THR A 519 -9.55 -5.36 13.56
N LEU A 520 -9.81 -6.23 14.55
CA LEU A 520 -8.78 -7.04 15.20
C LEU A 520 -8.10 -8.02 14.22
N LEU A 521 -8.88 -8.67 13.34
CA LEU A 521 -8.36 -9.54 12.28
C LEU A 521 -7.50 -8.77 11.29
N LEU A 522 -7.96 -7.59 10.84
CA LEU A 522 -7.20 -6.74 9.93
C LEU A 522 -5.90 -6.25 10.58
N THR A 523 -5.92 -5.89 11.88
CA THR A 523 -4.72 -5.55 12.65
C THR A 523 -3.73 -6.72 12.67
N PHE A 524 -4.23 -7.95 12.90
CA PHE A 524 -3.40 -9.15 12.90
C PHE A 524 -2.78 -9.42 11.52
N PHE A 525 -3.56 -9.37 10.45
CA PHE A 525 -3.05 -9.57 9.09
C PHE A 525 -2.05 -8.48 8.70
N PHE A 526 -2.34 -7.23 9.02
CA PHE A 526 -1.44 -6.11 8.72
C PHE A 526 -0.09 -6.23 9.44
N ARG A 527 -0.10 -6.61 10.72
CA ARG A 527 1.12 -6.69 11.53
C ARG A 527 1.96 -7.95 11.28
N TYR A 528 1.33 -9.08 11.02
CA TYR A 528 2.00 -10.38 11.01
C TYR A 528 1.92 -11.15 9.69
N MET A 529 1.02 -10.77 8.78
CA MET A 529 0.81 -11.44 7.51
C MET A 529 0.49 -10.44 6.38
N ARG A 530 1.18 -9.30 6.39
CA ARG A 530 0.95 -8.18 5.47
C ARG A 530 0.90 -8.58 3.98
N PRO A 531 1.74 -9.51 3.48
CA PRO A 531 1.66 -9.96 2.09
C PRO A 531 0.30 -10.54 1.68
N LEU A 532 -0.55 -11.00 2.62
CA LEU A 532 -1.92 -11.43 2.32
C LEU A 532 -2.78 -10.28 1.78
N ILE A 533 -2.63 -9.09 2.38
CA ILE A 533 -3.37 -7.90 1.97
C ILE A 533 -2.79 -7.37 0.64
N GLU A 534 -1.47 -7.29 0.53
CA GLU A 534 -0.77 -6.81 -0.66
C GLU A 534 -1.06 -7.66 -1.90
N ARG A 535 -1.16 -8.99 -1.75
CA ARG A 535 -1.59 -9.91 -2.81
C ARG A 535 -3.10 -9.90 -3.05
N GLY A 536 -3.87 -9.21 -2.21
CA GLY A 536 -5.32 -9.10 -2.31
C GLY A 536 -6.06 -10.39 -2.01
N TYR A 537 -5.55 -11.19 -1.09
CA TYR A 537 -6.18 -12.45 -0.66
C TYR A 537 -7.18 -12.26 0.49
N VAL A 538 -7.28 -11.06 1.07
CA VAL A 538 -8.18 -10.76 2.19
C VAL A 538 -9.43 -10.04 1.70
N TYR A 539 -10.59 -10.54 2.12
CA TYR A 539 -11.90 -10.00 1.78
C TYR A 539 -12.77 -9.86 3.03
N SER A 540 -13.73 -8.93 2.98
CA SER A 540 -14.84 -8.85 3.93
C SER A 540 -16.11 -9.24 3.20
N ALA A 541 -16.87 -10.19 3.75
CA ALA A 541 -18.21 -10.48 3.28
C ALA A 541 -19.13 -9.29 3.58
N VAL A 542 -20.11 -9.09 2.72
CA VAL A 542 -21.17 -8.08 2.88
C VAL A 542 -22.50 -8.82 2.99
N PRO A 543 -22.91 -9.24 4.22
CA PRO A 543 -24.21 -9.84 4.41
C PRO A 543 -25.33 -8.80 4.27
N PRO A 544 -26.57 -9.22 3.92
CA PRO A 544 -27.71 -8.32 3.88
C PRO A 544 -28.07 -7.79 5.27
N LEU A 545 -28.57 -6.55 5.32
CA LEU A 545 -29.04 -5.91 6.55
C LEU A 545 -30.53 -6.17 6.79
N TYR A 546 -31.31 -6.31 5.73
CA TYR A 546 -32.77 -6.41 5.79
C TYR A 546 -33.30 -7.58 4.99
N LYS A 547 -34.37 -8.21 5.55
CA LYS A 547 -35.23 -9.17 4.88
C LYS A 547 -36.61 -8.56 4.71
N LEU A 548 -37.09 -8.53 3.47
CA LEU A 548 -38.41 -8.01 3.12
C LEU A 548 -39.29 -9.17 2.67
N THR A 549 -40.46 -9.30 3.27
CA THR A 549 -41.40 -10.39 2.99
C THR A 549 -42.76 -9.88 2.57
N ARG A 550 -43.27 -10.38 1.44
CA ARG A 550 -44.62 -10.15 0.96
C ARG A 550 -45.26 -11.49 0.61
N GLY A 551 -46.06 -12.02 1.49
CA GLY A 551 -46.65 -13.36 1.31
C GLY A 551 -45.58 -14.45 1.21
N LYS A 552 -45.44 -15.08 0.03
CA LYS A 552 -44.37 -16.06 -0.24
C LYS A 552 -43.12 -15.49 -0.85
N GLN A 553 -43.15 -14.24 -1.27
CA GLN A 553 -41.99 -13.55 -1.89
C GLN A 553 -41.11 -12.99 -0.80
N GLN A 554 -39.82 -13.33 -0.86
CA GLN A 554 -38.79 -12.79 0.02
C GLN A 554 -37.71 -12.10 -0.83
N ARG A 555 -37.20 -10.96 -0.35
CA ARG A 555 -36.07 -10.26 -0.91
C ARG A 555 -35.19 -9.73 0.23
N VAL A 556 -33.93 -9.48 -0.07
CA VAL A 556 -32.98 -8.89 0.87
C VAL A 556 -32.53 -7.50 0.39
N ALA A 557 -32.04 -6.69 1.33
CA ALA A 557 -31.44 -5.40 1.02
C ALA A 557 -30.19 -5.17 1.89
N TYR A 558 -29.19 -4.52 1.32
CA TYR A 558 -27.87 -4.31 1.91
C TYR A 558 -27.66 -2.89 2.45
N SER A 559 -28.63 -1.99 2.21
CA SER A 559 -28.64 -0.62 2.73
C SER A 559 -30.06 -0.15 3.01
N ASP A 560 -30.20 0.98 3.74
CA ASP A 560 -31.48 1.63 3.97
C ASP A 560 -32.15 2.09 2.66
N GLU A 561 -31.35 2.65 1.75
CA GLU A 561 -31.82 3.10 0.43
C GLU A 561 -32.36 1.93 -0.41
N GLU A 562 -31.62 0.83 -0.42
CA GLU A 562 -32.02 -0.39 -1.13
C GLU A 562 -33.28 -1.01 -0.50
N ARG A 563 -33.38 -1.03 0.84
CA ARG A 563 -34.60 -1.46 1.57
C ARG A 563 -35.83 -0.69 1.09
N ASP A 564 -35.72 0.64 1.02
CA ASP A 564 -36.85 1.50 0.65
C ASP A 564 -37.23 1.29 -0.82
N LYS A 565 -36.23 1.15 -1.70
CA LYS A 565 -36.42 0.82 -3.11
C LYS A 565 -37.10 -0.56 -3.29
N VAL A 566 -36.56 -1.59 -2.68
CA VAL A 566 -37.09 -2.96 -2.74
C VAL A 566 -38.50 -3.01 -2.14
N SER A 567 -38.73 -2.29 -1.02
CA SER A 567 -40.06 -2.19 -0.40
C SER A 567 -41.09 -1.55 -1.35
N ALA A 568 -40.71 -0.49 -2.05
CA ALA A 568 -41.57 0.16 -3.05
C ALA A 568 -41.86 -0.77 -4.25
N GLU A 569 -40.86 -1.43 -4.78
CA GLU A 569 -41.01 -2.42 -5.86
C GLU A 569 -41.94 -3.58 -5.44
N MET A 570 -41.76 -4.10 -4.22
CA MET A 570 -42.61 -5.19 -3.69
C MET A 570 -44.06 -4.74 -3.45
N ARG A 571 -44.33 -3.45 -3.18
CA ARG A 571 -45.70 -2.92 -3.08
C ARG A 571 -46.37 -2.80 -4.46
N GLY A 572 -45.58 -2.47 -5.51
CA GLY A 572 -46.12 -2.20 -6.84
C GLY A 572 -47.06 -1.00 -6.85
N ASP A 573 -48.07 -1.01 -7.69
CA ASP A 573 -49.01 0.10 -7.84
C ASP A 573 -49.99 0.26 -6.64
N ASN A 574 -49.96 -0.63 -5.66
CA ASN A 574 -50.89 -0.60 -4.54
C ASN A 574 -50.15 -0.25 -3.21
N PRO A 575 -50.21 1.00 -2.74
CA PRO A 575 -49.51 1.46 -1.53
C PRO A 575 -50.01 0.79 -0.23
N ASN A 576 -51.19 0.16 -0.24
CA ASN A 576 -51.78 -0.47 0.94
C ASN A 576 -51.28 -1.92 1.16
N VAL A 577 -50.43 -2.43 0.26
CA VAL A 577 -49.84 -3.76 0.44
C VAL A 577 -48.82 -3.73 1.57
N LYS A 578 -49.05 -4.56 2.58
CA LYS A 578 -48.10 -4.70 3.69
C LYS A 578 -46.90 -5.53 3.26
N VAL A 579 -45.72 -4.90 3.32
CA VAL A 579 -44.42 -5.57 3.21
C VAL A 579 -43.86 -5.64 4.63
N GLU A 580 -43.57 -6.83 5.11
CA GLU A 580 -42.90 -7.04 6.40
C GLU A 580 -41.39 -6.84 6.19
N ILE A 581 -40.80 -5.97 6.99
CA ILE A 581 -39.36 -5.65 6.95
C ILE A 581 -38.79 -6.11 8.30
N SER A 582 -37.85 -7.04 8.25
CA SER A 582 -37.07 -7.46 9.41
C SER A 582 -35.59 -7.10 9.20
N ARG A 583 -34.93 -6.60 10.23
CA ARG A 583 -33.48 -6.35 10.21
C ARG A 583 -32.79 -7.59 10.79
N PHE A 584 -31.78 -8.11 10.10
CA PHE A 584 -30.91 -9.13 10.65
C PHE A 584 -30.02 -8.51 11.74
N LYS A 585 -30.00 -9.11 12.90
CA LYS A 585 -29.15 -8.69 14.04
C LYS A 585 -27.78 -9.34 13.96
N GLY A 586 -27.70 -10.53 13.35
CA GLY A 586 -26.45 -11.24 13.15
C GLY A 586 -26.60 -12.41 12.17
N LEU A 587 -25.46 -12.93 11.71
CA LEU A 587 -25.38 -14.07 10.78
C LEU A 587 -25.97 -15.35 11.34
N GLY A 588 -25.97 -15.49 12.67
CA GLY A 588 -26.57 -16.64 13.37
C GLY A 588 -28.09 -16.70 13.31
N GLU A 589 -28.77 -15.65 12.81
CA GLU A 589 -30.22 -15.64 12.56
C GLU A 589 -30.58 -16.18 11.16
N MET A 590 -29.60 -16.32 10.28
CA MET A 590 -29.78 -16.88 8.94
C MET A 590 -29.73 -18.41 9.00
N ASP A 591 -30.65 -19.07 8.30
CA ASP A 591 -30.51 -20.49 8.05
C ASP A 591 -29.40 -20.74 6.98
N ALA A 592 -29.03 -22.02 6.83
CA ALA A 592 -27.94 -22.41 5.92
C ALA A 592 -28.19 -22.01 4.46
N HIS A 593 -29.45 -22.06 4.01
CA HIS A 593 -29.83 -21.71 2.64
C HIS A 593 -29.80 -20.20 2.42
N GLU A 594 -30.34 -19.44 3.38
CA GLU A 594 -30.27 -17.96 3.33
C GLU A 594 -28.83 -17.47 3.32
N LEU A 595 -27.97 -18.04 4.17
CA LEU A 595 -26.56 -17.67 4.24
C LEU A 595 -25.80 -18.01 2.96
N TRP A 596 -26.10 -19.19 2.37
CA TRP A 596 -25.56 -19.55 1.06
C TRP A 596 -25.96 -18.55 -0.02
N GLU A 597 -27.27 -18.36 -0.22
CA GLU A 597 -27.78 -17.53 -1.32
C GLU A 597 -27.35 -16.06 -1.26
N THR A 598 -27.14 -15.52 -0.07
CA THR A 598 -26.86 -14.09 0.13
C THR A 598 -25.38 -13.74 0.30
N THR A 599 -24.59 -14.68 0.86
CA THR A 599 -23.25 -14.35 1.39
C THR A 599 -22.15 -15.32 0.95
N MET A 600 -22.49 -16.58 0.59
CA MET A 600 -21.48 -17.60 0.30
C MET A 600 -21.47 -18.07 -1.15
N ASP A 601 -22.59 -17.99 -1.89
CA ASP A 601 -22.67 -18.38 -3.29
C ASP A 601 -21.76 -17.47 -4.16
N PRO A 602 -20.73 -18.02 -4.82
CA PRO A 602 -19.82 -17.22 -5.64
C PRO A 602 -20.49 -16.38 -6.73
N GLU A 603 -21.67 -16.81 -7.23
CA GLU A 603 -22.39 -16.11 -8.29
C GLU A 603 -23.24 -14.94 -7.77
N LYS A 604 -23.62 -14.93 -6.49
CA LYS A 604 -24.56 -13.96 -5.92
C LYS A 604 -23.97 -13.07 -4.83
N ARG A 605 -22.96 -13.58 -4.09
CA ARG A 605 -22.38 -12.88 -2.95
C ARG A 605 -21.68 -11.59 -3.33
N THR A 606 -21.68 -10.64 -2.42
CA THR A 606 -20.86 -9.43 -2.51
C THR A 606 -19.68 -9.54 -1.54
N LEU A 607 -18.47 -9.43 -2.07
CA LEU A 607 -17.24 -9.38 -1.29
C LEU A 607 -16.54 -8.04 -1.49
N ARG A 608 -16.11 -7.41 -0.41
CA ARG A 608 -15.25 -6.24 -0.44
C ARG A 608 -13.80 -6.70 -0.28
N ARG A 609 -12.99 -6.53 -1.31
CA ARG A 609 -11.55 -6.80 -1.24
C ARG A 609 -10.89 -5.76 -0.34
N ILE A 610 -10.02 -6.21 0.55
CA ILE A 610 -9.20 -5.34 1.39
C ILE A 610 -7.91 -5.03 0.63
N THR A 611 -7.67 -3.77 0.41
CA THR A 611 -6.48 -3.24 -0.29
C THR A 611 -5.62 -2.44 0.67
N LEU A 612 -4.34 -2.38 0.40
CA LEU A 612 -3.38 -1.56 1.12
C LEU A 612 -2.77 -0.58 0.11
N GLU A 613 -3.36 0.62 0.06
CA GLU A 613 -2.90 1.68 -0.85
C GLU A 613 -1.73 2.47 -0.25
N ASP A 614 -1.79 2.70 1.06
CA ASP A 614 -0.78 3.44 1.82
C ASP A 614 -0.50 2.71 3.15
N ALA A 615 0.68 2.11 3.23
CA ALA A 615 1.10 1.37 4.41
C ALA A 615 1.42 2.26 5.60
N VAL A 616 1.86 3.49 5.36
CA VAL A 616 2.19 4.45 6.42
C VAL A 616 0.91 4.97 7.06
N ALA A 617 -0.07 5.37 6.24
CA ALA A 617 -1.37 5.80 6.75
C ALA A 617 -2.08 4.66 7.50
N ALA A 618 -2.01 3.43 6.99
CA ALA A 618 -2.56 2.26 7.67
C ALA A 618 -1.88 2.01 9.03
N ASP A 619 -0.54 2.08 9.10
CA ASP A 619 0.20 1.94 10.37
C ASP A 619 -0.24 2.99 11.40
N GLN A 620 -0.34 4.24 10.99
CA GLN A 620 -0.79 5.33 11.87
C GLN A 620 -2.20 5.09 12.38
N ILE A 621 -3.13 4.69 11.51
CA ILE A 621 -4.53 4.41 11.89
C ILE A 621 -4.59 3.23 12.87
N PHE A 622 -3.89 2.12 12.61
CA PHE A 622 -3.84 1.00 13.54
C PHE A 622 -3.21 1.39 14.87
N THR A 623 -2.12 2.15 14.88
CA THR A 623 -1.48 2.65 16.10
C THR A 623 -2.42 3.56 16.90
N ILE A 624 -3.14 4.47 16.26
CA ILE A 624 -4.10 5.37 16.92
C ILE A 624 -5.29 4.59 17.49
N LEU A 625 -5.93 3.78 16.65
CA LEU A 625 -7.20 3.13 17.02
C LEU A 625 -7.00 1.90 17.91
N MET A 626 -5.94 1.13 17.70
CA MET A 626 -5.69 -0.14 18.36
C MET A 626 -4.56 -0.09 19.40
N GLY A 627 -3.73 0.96 19.39
CA GLY A 627 -2.62 1.15 20.31
C GLY A 627 -3.05 1.44 21.76
N GLU A 628 -2.06 1.59 22.65
CA GLU A 628 -2.34 1.84 24.09
C GLU A 628 -2.71 3.28 24.39
N ALA A 629 -2.17 4.24 23.65
CA ALA A 629 -2.40 5.66 23.85
C ALA A 629 -3.89 6.04 23.67
N VAL A 630 -4.47 6.66 24.69
CA VAL A 630 -5.91 6.99 24.70
C VAL A 630 -6.18 8.33 24.00
N GLU A 631 -5.33 9.34 24.24
CA GLU A 631 -5.56 10.70 23.77
C GLU A 631 -5.57 10.82 22.23
N PRO A 632 -4.61 10.24 21.47
CA PRO A 632 -4.66 10.26 20.01
C PRO A 632 -5.93 9.60 19.45
N ARG A 633 -6.42 8.54 20.09
CA ARG A 633 -7.66 7.85 19.70
C ARG A 633 -8.87 8.73 19.93
N LYS A 634 -8.95 9.40 21.09
CA LYS A 634 -10.02 10.32 21.41
C LYS A 634 -10.09 11.49 20.43
N GLU A 635 -8.96 12.15 20.17
CA GLU A 635 -8.87 13.23 19.18
C GLU A 635 -9.30 12.76 17.78
N TRP A 636 -8.90 11.56 17.38
CA TRP A 636 -9.28 10.98 16.10
C TRP A 636 -10.79 10.75 16.02
N ILE A 637 -11.40 10.18 17.08
CA ILE A 637 -12.85 9.95 17.16
C ILE A 637 -13.62 11.28 17.10
N GLU A 638 -13.21 12.28 17.88
CA GLU A 638 -13.85 13.60 17.89
C GLU A 638 -13.81 14.27 16.51
N ARG A 639 -12.67 14.20 15.82
CA ARG A 639 -12.49 14.77 14.48
C ARG A 639 -13.35 14.08 13.42
N ASN A 640 -13.53 12.77 13.54
CA ASN A 640 -14.23 11.97 12.55
C ASN A 640 -15.69 11.66 12.93
N ALA A 641 -16.18 12.15 14.08
CA ALA A 641 -17.53 11.89 14.57
C ALA A 641 -18.63 12.32 13.59
N GLN A 642 -18.40 13.36 12.81
CA GLN A 642 -19.33 13.84 11.79
C GLN A 642 -19.58 12.85 10.63
N TYR A 643 -18.69 11.90 10.43
CA TYR A 643 -18.82 10.86 9.39
C TYR A 643 -19.46 9.58 9.91
N ALA A 644 -19.72 9.49 11.21
CA ALA A 644 -20.37 8.35 11.82
C ALA A 644 -21.86 8.32 11.44
N VAL A 645 -22.22 7.43 10.52
CA VAL A 645 -23.60 7.10 10.12
C VAL A 645 -23.98 5.76 10.75
N ASN A 646 -25.24 5.61 11.18
CA ASN A 646 -25.79 4.39 11.77
C ASN A 646 -25.15 3.97 13.10
N LEU A 647 -25.11 4.89 14.06
CA LEU A 647 -24.79 4.53 15.44
C LEU A 647 -25.97 3.75 16.04
N ASP A 648 -25.71 2.51 16.46
CA ASP A 648 -26.66 1.75 17.28
C ASP A 648 -26.69 2.36 18.68
N TYR A 649 -27.82 2.94 19.06
CA TYR A 649 -28.10 3.46 20.40
C TYR A 649 -28.83 2.40 21.23
#